data_79202b09d64c2f16040c26fa1c303c3b
#
_entry.id   79202b09d64c2f16040c26fa1c303c3b
#
_cell.length_a   1.000
_cell.length_b   1.000
_cell.length_c   1.000
_cell.angle_alpha   90.00
_cell.angle_beta   90.00
_cell.angle_gamma   90.00
#
_symmetry.space_group_name_H-M   'P 1'
#
loop_
_entity.id
_entity.type
_entity.pdbx_description
1 polymer ?
#
loop_
_entity_poly.entity_id
_entity_poly.type
_entity_poly.pdbx_seq_one_letter_code
_entity_poly.pdbx_strand_id
1 'polypeptide(L)'
;MNKFRKLICVLLASAMMLSMAACGDNQASTEANTTEQTETETSAEGTTAEAPADDPDRPEAVSAEDWEAMKKEPAFGTELTYIYNGGNCVSAKYMADVLGYYEEYGINAKIVQGDSTYMAVGTGQAMWGIDHIATMLVPITNDVNYTFVAGAHVGCKTIFVLNDSDIQTVEDLKGKTVAIHDGLGNSDHNIVARLLDEYGVDPNNDIELLNVETSATIAAMENGEVDASIFSDIWAYDMVQDGTLRPIISLTTDPAFQDEPCCVMAMNNDFLEENPVHAKYITMAVKRAGMYNRLNAEDAVNFMIEDGKLSGTYEKNIECWNSLHFGLSDAFTERALREITEDYLRLGLITNTELTVDEIMEKAWTPVCPDEIIPDYSVGDPVEVEGCTVPIVQNAAAVTDTMLWGETRTQELAGTVADSASASADSEHMNSFEASTSGQWDKMFVPLSIDGRAEEIGDLAPTAEEQAAMEAEPAYGEPILYYMSDGCTSGPTVADYLGYYEEAGLTAEGFKGSSYTEALGTNQAQVAVGHIATMLVPATNDVDLTFVGGAHIGCKSLYVLADSEYNTTEDLKGTSISVPNGIGASDYNITCLLLDADGINPQTDVNLMQVSTDACVASMENGEISAALLSDTFAYSLVQEGKLKCIRSLLDEDFADEPCCVIAMNATFVKENPTISKKVVQCVQKAHQWMRENPEEASQVLIDEGMNSGDLEMNTMLNNSLQFGLDENFTSTSLRTVVEKYIRLGLITATDDVDAVMEKVWTPVLDE
;
A
#
# COMPACT_ATOMS: atom_id res chain seq x y z
N MET A 1 23.19 2.29 19.89
CA MET A 1 22.81 3.63 19.47
C MET A 1 21.39 3.98 19.95
N ASN A 2 20.37 3.16 19.72
CA ASN A 2 18.99 3.45 20.15
C ASN A 2 18.79 3.74 21.65
N LYS A 3 19.46 3.03 22.55
CA LYS A 3 19.30 3.29 24.02
C LYS A 3 19.84 4.66 24.47
N PHE A 4 20.83 5.19 23.75
CA PHE A 4 21.41 6.50 24.09
C PHE A 4 20.55 7.65 23.51
N ARG A 5 19.91 7.44 22.36
CA ARG A 5 18.95 8.39 21.75
C ARG A 5 17.65 8.48 22.53
N LYS A 6 17.09 7.34 22.98
CA LYS A 6 15.91 7.30 23.87
C LYS A 6 16.14 8.08 25.18
N LEU A 7 17.36 8.06 25.71
CA LEU A 7 17.71 8.81 26.92
C LEU A 7 17.75 10.34 26.70
N ILE A 8 18.11 10.79 25.49
CA ILE A 8 18.15 12.23 25.16
C ILE A 8 16.73 12.77 24.95
N CYS A 9 15.83 12.01 24.28
CA CYS A 9 14.42 12.39 24.10
C CYS A 9 13.67 12.52 25.43
N VAL A 10 13.86 11.57 26.35
CA VAL A 10 13.28 11.63 27.69
C VAL A 10 13.83 12.81 28.51
N LEU A 11 15.11 13.15 28.36
CA LEU A 11 15.71 14.29 29.03
C LEU A 11 15.24 15.65 28.46
N LEU A 12 14.97 15.73 27.16
CA LEU A 12 14.41 16.92 26.53
C LEU A 12 12.94 17.15 26.91
N ALA A 13 12.12 16.10 26.90
CA ALA A 13 10.73 16.16 27.36
C ALA A 13 10.64 16.54 28.85
N SER A 14 11.52 15.99 29.68
CA SER A 14 11.60 16.33 31.11
C SER A 14 12.12 17.76 31.38
N ALA A 15 12.96 18.30 30.51
CA ALA A 15 13.48 19.67 30.62
C ALA A 15 12.40 20.71 30.26
N MET A 16 11.48 20.41 29.32
CA MET A 16 10.37 21.30 28.98
C MET A 16 9.30 21.33 30.10
N MET A 17 9.01 20.22 30.78
CA MET A 17 8.10 20.22 31.93
C MET A 17 8.62 20.99 33.13
N LEU A 18 9.95 21.08 33.34
CA LEU A 18 10.57 21.86 34.41
C LEU A 18 10.63 23.37 34.15
N SER A 19 10.51 23.80 32.89
CA SER A 19 10.56 25.24 32.54
C SER A 19 9.20 25.95 32.66
N MET A 20 8.06 25.21 32.70
CA MET A 20 6.74 25.80 32.92
C MET A 20 6.34 25.92 34.40
N ALA A 21 7.05 25.30 35.33
CA ALA A 21 6.79 25.38 36.77
C ALA A 21 7.38 26.62 37.48
N ALA A 22 8.04 27.53 36.75
CA ALA A 22 8.81 28.64 37.35
C ALA A 22 8.19 30.05 37.21
N CYS A 23 6.95 30.21 36.73
CA CYS A 23 6.30 31.52 36.67
C CYS A 23 4.91 31.49 37.28
N GLY A 24 4.79 31.76 38.56
CA GLY A 24 3.51 31.95 39.19
C GLY A 24 3.54 32.10 40.73
N ASP A 25 4.23 33.12 41.22
CA ASP A 25 4.02 33.57 42.59
C ASP A 25 3.77 35.09 42.57
N ASN A 26 2.55 35.53 42.89
CA ASN A 26 2.33 36.74 43.67
C ASN A 26 0.90 36.81 44.25
N GLN A 27 0.90 36.71 45.55
CA GLN A 27 -0.01 37.13 46.60
C GLN A 27 -1.20 38.05 46.29
N ALA A 28 -2.35 37.78 46.91
CA ALA A 28 -2.86 38.65 47.97
C ALA A 28 -4.05 38.03 48.70
N SER A 29 -3.90 38.03 50.02
CA SER A 29 -4.80 37.78 51.14
C SER A 29 -6.20 38.43 51.06
N THR A 30 -7.27 37.78 51.64
CA THR A 30 -7.97 38.24 52.82
C THR A 30 -9.11 37.28 53.24
N GLU A 31 -9.01 36.83 54.50
CA GLU A 31 -9.95 36.58 55.61
C GLU A 31 -11.43 36.20 55.33
N ALA A 32 -11.75 35.04 55.90
CA ALA A 32 -12.69 34.73 56.97
C ALA A 32 -14.21 34.99 56.79
N ASN A 33 -15.02 33.97 56.90
CA ASN A 33 -15.88 33.84 58.09
C ASN A 33 -16.56 32.46 58.23
N THR A 34 -16.56 32.00 59.45
CA THR A 34 -17.12 30.81 60.09
C THR A 34 -18.65 30.80 60.06
N THR A 35 -19.28 29.64 59.92
CA THR A 35 -20.42 29.26 60.80
C THR A 35 -20.56 27.73 60.89
N GLU A 36 -20.52 27.23 62.13
CA GLU A 36 -20.85 25.88 62.57
C GLU A 36 -22.34 25.56 62.44
N GLN A 37 -22.65 24.29 62.28
CA GLN A 37 -23.65 23.52 63.05
C GLN A 37 -23.60 22.04 62.64
N THR A 38 -23.03 21.20 63.41
CA THR A 38 -23.44 20.23 64.50
C THR A 38 -24.45 19.14 64.09
N GLU A 39 -23.91 17.91 64.12
CA GLU A 39 -24.46 16.61 64.60
C GLU A 39 -25.62 15.92 63.87
N THR A 40 -25.36 14.68 63.35
CA THR A 40 -25.75 13.49 64.16
C THR A 40 -25.06 12.24 63.57
N GLU A 41 -24.43 11.47 64.53
CA GLU A 41 -23.84 10.15 64.30
C GLU A 41 -24.88 9.12 63.89
N THR A 42 -24.56 8.27 62.91
CA THR A 42 -24.97 6.85 62.96
C THR A 42 -23.85 6.00 62.42
N SER A 43 -23.25 5.22 63.29
CA SER A 43 -22.21 4.23 62.96
C SER A 43 -22.75 3.12 62.10
N ALA A 44 -22.05 2.92 60.94
CA ALA A 44 -22.02 1.63 60.26
C ALA A 44 -20.55 1.30 60.00
N GLU A 45 -20.07 0.24 60.61
CA GLU A 45 -18.79 -0.37 60.29
C GLU A 45 -18.74 -0.73 58.79
N GLY A 46 -18.06 0.08 58.00
CA GLY A 46 -17.64 -0.25 56.69
C GLY A 46 -16.18 -0.63 56.74
N THR A 47 -15.87 -1.87 56.47
CA THR A 47 -14.53 -2.35 56.12
C THR A 47 -13.93 -1.41 55.08
N THR A 48 -12.92 -0.64 55.45
CA THR A 48 -12.02 0.03 54.54
C THR A 48 -11.29 -1.06 53.79
N ALA A 49 -11.71 -1.32 52.53
CA ALA A 49 -10.84 -1.99 51.60
C ALA A 49 -9.59 -1.11 51.46
N GLU A 50 -8.44 -1.61 51.87
CA GLU A 50 -7.15 -1.04 51.52
C GLU A 50 -7.17 -0.84 50.00
N ALA A 51 -6.85 0.38 49.54
CA ALA A 51 -6.57 0.61 48.14
C ALA A 51 -5.53 -0.45 47.70
N PRO A 52 -5.74 -1.14 46.60
CA PRO A 52 -4.76 -2.11 46.12
C PRO A 52 -3.40 -1.40 46.03
N ALA A 53 -2.35 -2.08 46.55
CA ALA A 53 -0.99 -1.59 46.48
C ALA A 53 -0.69 -1.29 44.99
N ASP A 54 -0.08 -0.13 44.74
CA ASP A 54 0.24 0.30 43.37
C ASP A 54 1.10 -0.79 42.72
N ASP A 55 0.72 -1.27 41.51
CA ASP A 55 1.45 -2.29 40.80
C ASP A 55 2.81 -1.71 40.37
N PRO A 56 3.95 -2.29 40.80
CA PRO A 56 5.27 -1.75 40.48
C PRO A 56 5.60 -1.79 39.01
N ASP A 57 4.90 -2.60 38.23
CA ASP A 57 5.10 -2.74 36.77
C ASP A 57 4.17 -1.81 35.97
N ARG A 58 3.27 -1.07 36.65
CA ARG A 58 2.37 -0.12 36.00
C ARG A 58 3.12 1.10 35.49
N PRO A 59 3.04 1.43 34.18
CA PRO A 59 3.55 2.69 33.66
C PRO A 59 2.88 3.89 34.36
N GLU A 60 3.66 4.91 34.70
CA GLU A 60 3.17 6.09 35.41
C GLU A 60 2.07 6.83 34.65
N ALA A 61 2.16 6.81 33.31
CA ALA A 61 1.20 7.46 32.39
C ALA A 61 -0.12 6.70 32.25
N VAL A 62 -0.22 5.46 32.73
CA VAL A 62 -1.44 4.63 32.67
C VAL A 62 -2.13 4.65 34.02
N SER A 63 -3.45 4.95 34.07
CA SER A 63 -4.21 4.92 35.31
C SER A 63 -4.24 3.52 35.91
N ALA A 64 -4.37 3.41 37.23
CA ALA A 64 -4.45 2.11 37.89
C ALA A 64 -5.68 1.29 37.42
N GLU A 65 -6.79 1.96 37.10
CA GLU A 65 -8.00 1.33 36.59
C GLU A 65 -7.77 0.77 35.19
N ASP A 66 -7.20 1.58 34.29
CA ASP A 66 -6.89 1.16 32.90
C ASP A 66 -5.84 0.06 32.89
N TRP A 67 -4.82 0.14 33.75
CA TRP A 67 -3.80 -0.92 33.87
C TRP A 67 -4.39 -2.28 34.24
N GLU A 68 -5.30 -2.28 35.22
CA GLU A 68 -6.01 -3.50 35.61
C GLU A 68 -7.00 -3.99 34.51
N ALA A 69 -7.47 -3.11 33.66
CA ALA A 69 -8.25 -3.48 32.47
C ALA A 69 -7.37 -4.04 31.38
N MET A 70 -6.26 -3.36 31.04
CA MET A 70 -5.27 -3.82 30.03
C MET A 70 -4.75 -5.23 30.33
N LYS A 71 -4.47 -5.54 31.60
CA LYS A 71 -4.01 -6.89 32.02
C LYS A 71 -5.01 -8.02 31.69
N LYS A 72 -6.25 -7.71 31.37
CA LYS A 72 -7.27 -8.70 31.01
C LYS A 72 -7.48 -8.80 29.50
N GLU A 73 -6.96 -7.87 28.76
CA GLU A 73 -7.07 -7.84 27.31
C GLU A 73 -6.06 -8.83 26.67
N PRO A 74 -6.42 -9.53 25.58
CA PRO A 74 -5.54 -10.46 24.89
C PRO A 74 -4.20 -9.87 24.47
N ALA A 75 -4.17 -8.57 24.15
CA ALA A 75 -2.97 -7.84 23.73
C ALA A 75 -1.93 -7.64 24.84
N PHE A 76 -2.30 -7.84 26.10
CA PHE A 76 -1.40 -7.52 27.22
C PHE A 76 -0.12 -8.36 27.21
N GLY A 77 1.02 -7.67 27.15
CA GLY A 77 2.35 -8.29 27.15
C GLY A 77 2.74 -8.96 25.84
N THR A 78 1.94 -8.79 24.79
CA THR A 78 2.27 -9.26 23.43
C THR A 78 2.94 -8.16 22.61
N GLU A 79 3.57 -8.53 21.49
CA GLU A 79 4.05 -7.60 20.49
C GLU A 79 2.88 -7.23 19.57
N LEU A 80 2.65 -5.93 19.36
CA LEU A 80 1.55 -5.40 18.56
C LEU A 80 2.08 -4.74 17.31
N THR A 81 1.61 -5.16 16.16
CA THR A 81 2.12 -4.70 14.87
C THR A 81 1.37 -3.47 14.35
N TYR A 82 2.12 -2.55 13.71
CA TYR A 82 1.56 -1.45 12.93
C TYR A 82 2.27 -1.32 11.59
N ILE A 83 1.49 -1.00 10.54
CA ILE A 83 2.06 -0.85 9.20
C ILE A 83 2.65 0.55 9.01
N TYR A 84 3.90 0.61 8.48
CA TYR A 84 4.56 1.85 8.09
C TYR A 84 5.55 1.63 6.95
N ASN A 85 5.28 2.23 5.80
CA ASN A 85 6.06 2.09 4.56
C ASN A 85 6.92 3.32 4.23
N GLY A 86 7.09 4.23 5.19
CA GLY A 86 7.79 5.50 4.96
C GLY A 86 6.84 6.67 4.67
N GLY A 87 7.43 7.83 4.36
CA GLY A 87 6.70 9.03 4.01
C GLY A 87 6.37 9.96 5.18
N ASN A 88 6.23 11.24 4.86
CA ASN A 88 5.96 12.31 5.81
C ASN A 88 4.50 12.30 6.31
N CYS A 89 3.54 12.10 5.40
CA CYS A 89 2.10 12.19 5.71
C CYS A 89 1.61 11.12 6.71
N VAL A 90 2.24 9.96 6.75
CA VAL A 90 1.86 8.85 7.64
C VAL A 90 2.79 8.68 8.84
N SER A 91 3.63 9.66 9.13
CA SER A 91 4.74 9.60 10.09
C SER A 91 4.30 9.51 11.55
N ALA A 92 3.12 9.97 11.94
CA ALA A 92 2.74 10.09 13.35
C ALA A 92 2.80 8.75 14.12
N LYS A 93 2.43 7.63 13.48
CA LYS A 93 2.52 6.29 14.09
C LYS A 93 3.96 5.84 14.33
N TYR A 94 4.88 6.19 13.41
CA TYR A 94 6.31 5.93 13.57
C TYR A 94 6.95 6.87 14.60
N MET A 95 6.60 8.15 14.57
CA MET A 95 7.08 9.11 15.55
C MET A 95 6.62 8.77 16.97
N ALA A 96 5.44 8.16 17.14
CA ALA A 96 5.00 7.64 18.44
C ALA A 96 5.97 6.58 19.00
N ASP A 97 6.54 5.73 18.14
CA ASP A 97 7.56 4.74 18.51
C ASP A 97 8.91 5.41 18.81
N VAL A 98 9.40 6.25 17.91
CA VAL A 98 10.68 6.98 18.07
C VAL A 98 10.71 7.82 19.35
N LEU A 99 9.59 8.48 19.66
CA LEU A 99 9.43 9.29 20.88
C LEU A 99 9.20 8.46 22.15
N GLY A 100 9.03 7.14 22.01
CA GLY A 100 8.78 6.22 23.12
C GLY A 100 7.38 6.32 23.72
N TYR A 101 6.40 6.90 23.01
CA TYR A 101 5.04 7.06 23.53
C TYR A 101 4.30 5.73 23.69
N TYR A 102 4.56 4.73 22.84
CA TYR A 102 4.02 3.39 23.03
C TYR A 102 4.59 2.74 24.31
N GLU A 103 5.93 2.82 24.50
CA GLU A 103 6.60 2.28 25.71
C GLU A 103 6.12 2.99 26.98
N GLU A 104 5.85 4.32 26.91
CA GLU A 104 5.29 5.11 28.02
C GLU A 104 3.95 4.59 28.50
N TYR A 105 3.17 3.95 27.62
CA TYR A 105 1.89 3.32 27.94
C TYR A 105 1.96 1.80 28.12
N GLY A 106 3.15 1.22 28.14
CA GLY A 106 3.34 -0.22 28.31
C GLY A 106 2.99 -1.05 27.07
N ILE A 107 2.97 -0.42 25.89
CA ILE A 107 2.66 -1.04 24.60
C ILE A 107 3.97 -1.43 23.92
N ASN A 108 4.10 -2.71 23.53
CA ASN A 108 5.23 -3.23 22.78
C ASN A 108 4.89 -3.18 21.28
N ALA A 109 5.09 -2.02 20.66
CA ALA A 109 4.78 -1.80 19.26
C ALA A 109 5.93 -2.25 18.33
N LYS A 110 5.57 -2.80 17.17
CA LYS A 110 6.51 -3.23 16.13
C LYS A 110 6.02 -2.82 14.76
N ILE A 111 6.96 -2.30 13.95
CA ILE A 111 6.70 -1.98 12.55
C ILE A 111 6.58 -3.27 11.74
N VAL A 112 5.55 -3.33 10.88
CA VAL A 112 5.49 -4.20 9.73
C VAL A 112 5.39 -3.35 8.47
N GLN A 113 5.92 -3.85 7.38
CA GLN A 113 5.82 -3.22 6.06
C GLN A 113 4.85 -4.02 5.20
N GLY A 114 4.19 -3.36 4.26
CA GLY A 114 3.22 -4.00 3.37
C GLY A 114 2.74 -3.02 2.31
N ASP A 115 2.24 -3.53 1.20
CA ASP A 115 1.85 -2.72 0.03
C ASP A 115 0.60 -1.88 0.27
N SER A 116 -0.28 -2.33 1.19
CA SER A 116 -1.57 -1.71 1.40
C SER A 116 -1.92 -1.64 2.89
N THR A 117 -2.16 -0.42 3.38
CA THR A 117 -2.56 -0.20 4.77
C THR A 117 -3.92 -0.84 5.07
N TYR A 118 -4.92 -0.65 4.19
CA TYR A 118 -6.27 -1.16 4.43
C TYR A 118 -6.30 -2.70 4.42
N MET A 119 -5.47 -3.34 3.59
CA MET A 119 -5.32 -4.79 3.57
C MET A 119 -4.67 -5.29 4.87
N ALA A 120 -3.53 -4.70 5.25
CA ALA A 120 -2.80 -5.12 6.44
C ALA A 120 -3.63 -4.94 7.71
N VAL A 121 -4.38 -3.83 7.82
CA VAL A 121 -5.23 -3.57 8.98
C VAL A 121 -6.50 -4.43 8.93
N GLY A 122 -7.13 -4.55 7.76
CA GLY A 122 -8.36 -5.33 7.57
C GLY A 122 -8.18 -6.83 7.84
N THR A 123 -7.01 -7.38 7.53
CA THR A 123 -6.67 -8.79 7.77
C THR A 123 -6.06 -9.05 9.15
N GLY A 124 -5.79 -8.01 9.95
CA GLY A 124 -5.14 -8.16 11.26
C GLY A 124 -3.64 -8.45 11.19
N GLN A 125 -2.99 -8.30 10.04
CA GLN A 125 -1.52 -8.32 9.94
C GLN A 125 -0.89 -7.12 10.67
N ALA A 126 -1.58 -5.99 10.64
CA ALA A 126 -1.29 -4.82 11.47
C ALA A 126 -2.53 -4.45 12.28
N MET A 127 -2.34 -4.11 13.55
CA MET A 127 -3.46 -3.70 14.40
C MET A 127 -3.92 -2.29 14.05
N TRP A 128 -3.01 -1.42 13.60
CA TRP A 128 -3.33 -0.06 13.15
C TRP A 128 -2.42 0.43 12.03
N GLY A 129 -2.92 1.44 11.33
CA GLY A 129 -2.20 2.12 10.26
C GLY A 129 -2.70 3.55 10.04
N ILE A 130 -2.00 4.33 9.24
CA ILE A 130 -2.46 5.64 8.78
C ILE A 130 -2.35 5.64 7.27
N ASP A 131 -3.42 6.09 6.58
CA ASP A 131 -3.42 6.24 5.13
C ASP A 131 -4.50 7.23 4.68
N HIS A 132 -4.58 7.47 3.36
CA HIS A 132 -5.56 8.36 2.76
C HIS A 132 -6.99 7.88 3.00
N ILE A 133 -7.89 8.80 3.40
CA ILE A 133 -9.33 8.52 3.42
C ILE A 133 -9.79 8.01 2.06
N ALA A 134 -9.23 8.59 1.00
CA ALA A 134 -9.57 8.27 -0.37
C ALA A 134 -9.28 6.80 -0.77
N THR A 135 -8.30 6.16 -0.14
CA THR A 135 -8.03 4.72 -0.31
C THR A 135 -8.89 3.88 0.62
N MET A 136 -9.18 4.37 1.83
CA MET A 136 -9.67 3.53 2.91
C MET A 136 -11.20 3.58 3.11
N LEU A 137 -11.90 4.63 2.64
CA LEU A 137 -13.33 4.78 2.94
C LEU A 137 -14.19 3.76 2.18
N VAL A 138 -13.92 3.53 0.91
CA VAL A 138 -14.71 2.61 0.06
C VAL A 138 -14.61 1.15 0.55
N PRO A 139 -13.43 0.60 0.90
CA PRO A 139 -13.33 -0.74 1.47
C PRO A 139 -14.18 -0.96 2.73
N ILE A 140 -14.30 0.03 3.62
CA ILE A 140 -15.18 -0.07 4.81
C ILE A 140 -16.65 -0.28 4.41
N THR A 141 -17.10 0.36 3.34
CA THR A 141 -18.48 0.19 2.84
C THR A 141 -18.73 -1.21 2.26
N ASN A 142 -17.66 -1.93 1.96
CA ASN A 142 -17.63 -3.32 1.50
C ASN A 142 -17.21 -4.30 2.60
N ASP A 143 -17.41 -3.91 3.87
CA ASP A 143 -17.20 -4.73 5.07
C ASP A 143 -15.76 -5.18 5.35
N VAL A 144 -14.75 -4.49 4.81
CA VAL A 144 -13.35 -4.71 5.23
C VAL A 144 -13.21 -4.36 6.72
N ASN A 145 -12.55 -5.25 7.48
CA ASN A 145 -12.62 -5.31 8.94
C ASN A 145 -11.76 -4.26 9.67
N TYR A 146 -12.04 -2.98 9.47
CA TYR A 146 -11.43 -1.88 10.24
C TYR A 146 -12.36 -0.66 10.32
N THR A 147 -12.02 0.26 11.22
CA THR A 147 -12.68 1.55 11.39
C THR A 147 -11.64 2.66 11.60
N PHE A 148 -12.00 3.90 11.34
CA PHE A 148 -11.17 5.07 11.63
C PHE A 148 -11.32 5.48 13.08
N VAL A 149 -10.20 5.74 13.75
CA VAL A 149 -10.15 6.05 15.20
C VAL A 149 -9.59 7.45 15.49
N ALA A 150 -8.93 8.09 14.52
CA ALA A 150 -8.41 9.45 14.64
C ALA A 150 -8.11 10.07 13.27
N GLY A 151 -8.19 11.40 13.15
CA GLY A 151 -7.62 12.15 12.03
C GLY A 151 -6.10 12.26 12.15
N ALA A 152 -5.40 12.28 11.01
CA ALA A 152 -3.94 12.40 10.98
C ALA A 152 -3.46 13.78 10.55
N HIS A 153 -3.77 14.18 9.33
CA HIS A 153 -3.37 15.49 8.78
C HIS A 153 -4.23 15.93 7.61
N VAL A 154 -4.10 17.20 7.20
CA VAL A 154 -4.71 17.82 5.99
C VAL A 154 -3.64 17.91 4.89
N GLY A 155 -4.04 17.84 3.63
CA GLY A 155 -3.17 18.12 2.48
C GLY A 155 -2.52 16.88 1.89
N CYS A 156 -1.43 17.07 1.16
CA CYS A 156 -0.46 16.16 0.55
C CYS A 156 -0.62 15.78 -0.93
N LYS A 157 -1.72 16.09 -1.61
CA LYS A 157 -1.88 15.81 -3.05
C LYS A 157 -2.41 17.01 -3.82
N THR A 158 -1.89 17.20 -5.05
CA THR A 158 -2.16 18.33 -5.92
C THR A 158 -2.26 17.89 -7.37
N ILE A 159 -3.16 18.48 -8.16
CA ILE A 159 -3.19 18.31 -9.62
C ILE A 159 -2.25 19.35 -10.24
N PHE A 160 -1.33 18.87 -11.08
CA PHE A 160 -0.29 19.64 -11.76
C PHE A 160 -0.46 19.57 -13.27
N VAL A 161 0.07 20.59 -13.94
CA VAL A 161 0.28 20.65 -15.38
C VAL A 161 1.73 21.04 -15.68
N LEU A 162 2.21 20.83 -16.90
CA LEU A 162 3.48 21.42 -17.34
C LEU A 162 3.41 22.93 -17.21
N ASN A 163 4.50 23.55 -16.82
CA ASN A 163 4.54 24.99 -16.54
C ASN A 163 4.19 25.87 -17.75
N ASP A 164 4.47 25.39 -18.97
CA ASP A 164 4.14 26.05 -20.23
C ASP A 164 2.76 25.66 -20.80
N SER A 165 1.95 24.86 -20.09
CA SER A 165 0.61 24.46 -20.49
C SER A 165 -0.35 25.67 -20.59
N ASP A 166 -1.25 25.61 -21.56
CA ASP A 166 -2.35 26.59 -21.72
C ASP A 166 -3.47 26.44 -20.66
N ILE A 167 -3.49 25.34 -19.90
CA ILE A 167 -4.47 25.08 -18.82
C ILE A 167 -4.15 25.99 -17.63
N GLN A 168 -5.07 26.87 -17.26
CA GLN A 168 -4.87 27.86 -16.20
C GLN A 168 -5.79 27.65 -15.00
N THR A 169 -6.93 27.00 -15.19
CA THR A 169 -7.96 26.76 -14.18
C THR A 169 -8.41 25.31 -14.22
N VAL A 170 -9.14 24.87 -13.18
CA VAL A 170 -9.73 23.52 -13.14
C VAL A 170 -10.73 23.32 -14.28
N GLU A 171 -11.48 24.34 -14.64
CA GLU A 171 -12.46 24.28 -15.74
C GLU A 171 -11.82 24.08 -17.12
N ASP A 172 -10.56 24.45 -17.29
CA ASP A 172 -9.80 24.22 -18.53
C ASP A 172 -9.45 22.73 -18.73
N LEU A 173 -9.63 21.90 -17.68
CA LEU A 173 -9.45 20.45 -17.77
C LEU A 173 -10.59 19.74 -18.51
N LYS A 174 -11.69 20.41 -18.83
CA LYS A 174 -12.77 19.81 -19.63
C LYS A 174 -12.30 19.39 -21.02
N GLY A 175 -12.51 18.10 -21.36
CA GLY A 175 -12.07 17.48 -22.58
C GLY A 175 -10.57 17.13 -22.59
N LYS A 176 -9.94 17.08 -21.41
CA LYS A 176 -8.52 16.80 -21.21
C LYS A 176 -8.30 15.43 -20.60
N THR A 177 -7.09 14.91 -20.76
CA THR A 177 -6.62 13.66 -20.18
C THR A 177 -5.89 13.95 -18.87
N VAL A 178 -6.34 13.35 -17.77
CA VAL A 178 -5.74 13.49 -16.43
C VAL A 178 -5.15 12.15 -16.00
N ALA A 179 -3.85 12.13 -15.70
CA ALA A 179 -3.19 10.93 -15.21
C ALA A 179 -3.46 10.71 -13.70
N ILE A 180 -3.70 9.45 -13.37
CA ILE A 180 -3.73 8.89 -12.03
C ILE A 180 -2.69 7.76 -11.95
N HIS A 181 -2.21 7.38 -10.76
CA HIS A 181 -1.09 6.44 -10.63
C HIS A 181 -1.43 5.14 -9.92
N ASP A 182 -2.50 5.13 -9.15
CA ASP A 182 -2.93 4.01 -8.32
C ASP A 182 -4.22 3.34 -8.80
N GLY A 183 -4.70 3.72 -10.00
CA GLY A 183 -5.84 3.13 -10.67
C GLY A 183 -7.21 3.69 -10.22
N LEU A 184 -8.24 3.26 -10.93
CA LEU A 184 -9.61 3.66 -10.63
C LEU A 184 -10.08 3.08 -9.29
N GLY A 185 -10.81 3.87 -8.52
CA GLY A 185 -11.32 3.49 -7.19
C GLY A 185 -10.34 3.74 -6.04
N ASN A 186 -9.09 4.08 -6.32
CA ASN A 186 -8.06 4.41 -5.33
C ASN A 186 -7.90 5.91 -5.07
N SER A 187 -6.84 6.27 -4.33
CA SER A 187 -6.69 7.63 -3.80
C SER A 187 -6.66 8.69 -4.88
N ASP A 188 -5.90 8.49 -5.95
CA ASP A 188 -5.76 9.48 -7.02
C ASP A 188 -7.09 9.71 -7.74
N HIS A 189 -7.76 8.62 -8.13
CA HIS A 189 -9.09 8.70 -8.74
C HIS A 189 -10.09 9.44 -7.85
N ASN A 190 -10.22 9.00 -6.61
CA ASN A 190 -11.24 9.53 -5.70
C ASN A 190 -10.97 11.00 -5.33
N ILE A 191 -9.69 11.39 -5.20
CA ILE A 191 -9.31 12.78 -4.96
C ILE A 191 -9.57 13.64 -6.22
N VAL A 192 -9.12 13.19 -7.40
CA VAL A 192 -9.34 13.90 -8.66
C VAL A 192 -10.85 14.13 -8.90
N ALA A 193 -11.68 13.10 -8.67
CA ALA A 193 -13.11 13.19 -8.85
C ALA A 193 -13.73 14.31 -7.99
N ARG A 194 -13.35 14.41 -6.71
CA ARG A 194 -13.84 15.46 -5.81
C ARG A 194 -13.29 16.84 -6.17
N LEU A 195 -11.99 16.95 -6.45
CA LEU A 195 -11.36 18.21 -6.82
C LEU A 195 -11.99 18.81 -8.08
N LEU A 196 -12.31 18.00 -9.08
CA LEU A 196 -12.91 18.45 -10.32
C LEU A 196 -14.39 18.82 -10.16
N ASP A 197 -15.14 18.00 -9.42
CA ASP A 197 -16.58 18.22 -9.20
C ASP A 197 -16.87 19.54 -8.49
N GLU A 198 -16.05 19.92 -7.50
CA GLU A 198 -16.18 21.20 -6.78
C GLU A 198 -16.17 22.40 -7.74
N TYR A 199 -15.44 22.30 -8.84
CA TYR A 199 -15.34 23.34 -9.87
C TYR A 199 -16.25 23.08 -11.09
N GLY A 200 -17.20 22.17 -10.96
CA GLY A 200 -18.21 21.88 -12.00
C GLY A 200 -17.63 21.17 -13.23
N VAL A 201 -16.55 20.43 -13.07
CA VAL A 201 -16.02 19.50 -14.06
C VAL A 201 -16.48 18.10 -13.67
N ASP A 202 -17.31 17.47 -14.51
CA ASP A 202 -17.81 16.11 -14.27
C ASP A 202 -16.66 15.09 -14.48
N PRO A 203 -16.20 14.42 -13.42
CA PRO A 203 -15.05 13.50 -13.53
C PRO A 203 -15.32 12.30 -14.42
N ASN A 204 -16.57 11.95 -14.65
CA ASN A 204 -16.95 10.78 -15.46
C ASN A 204 -17.23 11.10 -16.94
N ASN A 205 -17.51 12.39 -17.25
CA ASN A 205 -17.98 12.78 -18.59
C ASN A 205 -17.18 13.92 -19.22
N ASP A 206 -16.52 14.76 -18.42
CA ASP A 206 -15.83 15.97 -18.91
C ASP A 206 -14.32 15.75 -19.08
N ILE A 207 -13.75 14.67 -18.56
CA ILE A 207 -12.31 14.33 -18.67
C ILE A 207 -12.13 12.87 -19.09
N GLU A 208 -10.90 12.53 -19.50
CA GLU A 208 -10.42 11.16 -19.65
C GLU A 208 -9.40 10.88 -18.52
N LEU A 209 -9.63 9.81 -17.75
CA LEU A 209 -8.67 9.37 -16.74
C LEU A 209 -7.78 8.28 -17.33
N LEU A 210 -6.48 8.48 -17.23
CA LEU A 210 -5.49 7.52 -17.72
C LEU A 210 -4.61 7.06 -16.55
N ASN A 211 -4.50 5.75 -16.36
CA ASN A 211 -3.55 5.20 -15.39
C ASN A 211 -2.16 5.18 -16.00
N VAL A 212 -1.23 5.95 -15.43
CA VAL A 212 0.14 6.11 -15.92
C VAL A 212 1.11 5.92 -14.75
N GLU A 213 2.14 5.13 -14.92
CA GLU A 213 3.20 5.01 -13.93
C GLU A 213 3.78 6.39 -13.58
N THR A 214 3.94 6.67 -12.30
CA THR A 214 4.39 7.99 -11.80
C THR A 214 5.67 8.46 -12.48
N SER A 215 6.64 7.55 -12.66
CA SER A 215 7.94 7.84 -13.30
C SER A 215 7.84 8.17 -14.79
N ALA A 216 6.80 7.69 -15.49
CA ALA A 216 6.57 7.92 -16.90
C ALA A 216 5.70 9.16 -17.21
N THR A 217 5.02 9.70 -16.18
CA THR A 217 3.98 10.69 -16.38
C THR A 217 4.49 12.02 -16.95
N ILE A 218 5.67 12.48 -16.53
CA ILE A 218 6.24 13.74 -17.07
C ILE A 218 6.51 13.59 -18.55
N ALA A 219 7.08 12.46 -19.00
CA ALA A 219 7.30 12.21 -20.42
C ALA A 219 5.99 12.11 -21.20
N ALA A 220 4.95 11.49 -20.65
CA ALA A 220 3.61 11.43 -21.24
C ALA A 220 2.98 12.83 -21.38
N MET A 221 3.18 13.71 -20.39
CA MET A 221 2.75 15.11 -20.45
C MET A 221 3.52 15.89 -21.53
N GLU A 222 4.84 15.73 -21.61
CA GLU A 222 5.69 16.36 -22.62
C GLU A 222 5.34 15.90 -24.05
N ASN A 223 4.95 14.64 -24.21
CA ASN A 223 4.51 14.06 -25.47
C ASN A 223 3.07 14.45 -25.85
N GLY A 224 2.30 15.03 -24.92
CA GLY A 224 0.90 15.42 -25.12
C GLY A 224 -0.08 14.24 -25.06
N GLU A 225 0.32 13.12 -24.45
CA GLU A 225 -0.54 11.96 -24.16
C GLU A 225 -1.41 12.21 -22.93
N VAL A 226 -0.91 13.03 -22.00
CA VAL A 226 -1.55 13.46 -20.77
C VAL A 226 -1.48 14.99 -20.67
N ASP A 227 -2.58 15.63 -20.30
CA ASP A 227 -2.66 17.10 -20.15
C ASP A 227 -2.37 17.56 -18.71
N ALA A 228 -2.75 16.75 -17.71
CA ALA A 228 -2.57 17.04 -16.29
C ALA A 228 -2.36 15.74 -15.48
N SER A 229 -1.83 15.85 -14.27
CA SER A 229 -1.64 14.70 -13.40
C SER A 229 -1.78 15.08 -11.93
N ILE A 230 -2.27 14.14 -11.10
CA ILE A 230 -2.23 14.28 -9.65
C ILE A 230 -0.93 13.66 -9.11
N PHE A 231 -0.22 14.37 -8.24
CA PHE A 231 0.97 13.86 -7.55
C PHE A 231 0.90 14.15 -6.06
N SER A 232 1.67 13.39 -5.27
CA SER A 232 1.97 13.84 -3.92
C SER A 232 2.89 15.06 -3.98
N ASP A 233 2.64 16.02 -3.09
CA ASP A 233 3.37 17.30 -3.07
C ASP A 233 4.87 17.09 -2.91
N ILE A 234 5.27 16.12 -2.09
CA ILE A 234 6.70 15.81 -1.88
C ILE A 234 7.36 15.23 -3.13
N TRP A 235 6.63 14.46 -3.95
CA TRP A 235 7.17 13.93 -5.21
C TRP A 235 7.34 15.03 -6.25
N ALA A 236 6.34 15.92 -6.38
CA ALA A 236 6.35 17.02 -7.34
C ALA A 236 7.30 18.17 -6.95
N TYR A 237 7.77 18.22 -5.70
CA TYR A 237 8.51 19.35 -5.15
C TYR A 237 9.65 19.85 -6.04
N ASP A 238 10.58 18.97 -6.41
CA ASP A 238 11.76 19.35 -7.20
C ASP A 238 11.36 19.87 -8.59
N MET A 239 10.32 19.30 -9.20
CA MET A 239 9.80 19.71 -10.51
C MET A 239 9.05 21.04 -10.50
N VAL A 240 8.45 21.39 -9.36
CA VAL A 240 7.89 22.74 -9.14
C VAL A 240 9.01 23.75 -8.95
N GLN A 241 10.08 23.39 -8.19
CA GLN A 241 11.22 24.28 -7.96
C GLN A 241 12.02 24.57 -9.23
N ASP A 242 12.17 23.59 -10.11
CA ASP A 242 12.90 23.77 -11.38
C ASP A 242 12.02 24.33 -12.51
N GLY A 243 10.72 24.51 -12.26
CA GLY A 243 9.78 25.09 -13.21
C GLY A 243 9.28 24.11 -14.28
N THR A 244 9.40 22.81 -14.09
CA THR A 244 8.81 21.77 -14.97
C THR A 244 7.31 21.71 -14.78
N LEU A 245 6.85 21.66 -13.52
CA LEU A 245 5.45 21.55 -13.15
C LEU A 245 4.89 22.83 -12.51
N ARG A 246 3.59 23.00 -12.64
CA ARG A 246 2.81 24.05 -12.00
C ARG A 246 1.51 23.47 -11.43
N PRO A 247 1.14 23.79 -10.15
CA PRO A 247 -0.10 23.34 -9.56
C PRO A 247 -1.32 24.00 -10.19
N ILE A 248 -2.43 23.28 -10.25
CA ILE A 248 -3.75 23.77 -10.67
C ILE A 248 -4.72 23.80 -9.47
N ILE A 249 -4.79 22.74 -8.69
CA ILE A 249 -5.62 22.64 -7.50
C ILE A 249 -5.00 21.67 -6.52
N SER A 250 -5.04 22.00 -5.23
CA SER A 250 -4.37 21.24 -4.16
C SER A 250 -5.28 21.00 -2.97
N LEU A 251 -5.28 19.79 -2.43
CA LEU A 251 -5.92 19.49 -1.14
C LEU A 251 -5.34 20.31 0.01
N THR A 252 -4.10 20.77 -0.12
CA THR A 252 -3.39 21.51 0.93
C THR A 252 -3.82 22.97 0.99
N THR A 253 -4.07 23.60 -0.14
CA THR A 253 -4.18 25.05 -0.24
C THR A 253 -5.52 25.57 -0.78
N ASP A 254 -6.34 24.71 -1.36
CA ASP A 254 -7.63 25.11 -1.87
C ASP A 254 -8.61 25.33 -0.72
N PRO A 255 -9.34 26.48 -0.70
CA PRO A 255 -10.29 26.81 0.37
C PRO A 255 -11.40 25.78 0.59
N ALA A 256 -11.78 25.03 -0.45
CA ALA A 256 -12.82 24.00 -0.33
C ALA A 256 -12.32 22.71 0.35
N PHE A 257 -11.01 22.45 0.37
CA PHE A 257 -10.42 21.20 0.85
C PHE A 257 -9.48 21.35 2.04
N GLN A 258 -9.01 22.55 2.34
CA GLN A 258 -8.09 22.81 3.47
C GLN A 258 -8.69 22.48 4.84
N ASP A 259 -10.02 22.39 4.94
CA ASP A 259 -10.78 22.06 6.15
C ASP A 259 -11.13 20.57 6.25
N GLU A 260 -10.45 19.71 5.48
CA GLU A 260 -10.71 18.28 5.45
C GLU A 260 -9.44 17.46 5.76
N PRO A 261 -9.52 16.36 6.52
CA PRO A 261 -8.41 15.45 6.66
C PRO A 261 -8.15 14.72 5.33
N CYS A 262 -6.88 14.63 4.94
CA CYS A 262 -6.45 13.77 3.83
C CYS A 262 -6.23 12.34 4.32
N CYS A 263 -5.53 12.20 5.46
CA CYS A 263 -5.21 10.91 6.06
C CYS A 263 -5.86 10.72 7.43
N VAL A 264 -6.15 9.47 7.74
CA VAL A 264 -6.76 9.01 9.00
C VAL A 264 -6.01 7.81 9.56
N MET A 265 -6.09 7.64 10.87
CA MET A 265 -5.68 6.42 11.55
C MET A 265 -6.83 5.43 11.55
N ALA A 266 -6.56 4.24 11.05
CA ALA A 266 -7.46 3.09 11.11
C ALA A 266 -6.96 2.03 12.08
N MET A 267 -7.90 1.27 12.63
CA MET A 267 -7.64 0.16 13.54
C MET A 267 -8.53 -1.04 13.20
N ASN A 268 -7.97 -2.24 13.29
CA ASN A 268 -8.70 -3.48 13.06
C ASN A 268 -9.85 -3.62 14.06
N ASN A 269 -11.05 -3.98 13.60
CA ASN A 269 -12.25 -4.03 14.45
C ASN A 269 -12.18 -5.11 15.52
N ASP A 270 -11.66 -6.30 15.20
CA ASP A 270 -11.53 -7.39 16.19
C ASP A 270 -10.54 -6.99 17.28
N PHE A 271 -9.40 -6.39 16.89
CA PHE A 271 -8.45 -5.85 17.86
C PHE A 271 -9.10 -4.80 18.77
N LEU A 272 -9.87 -3.88 18.18
CA LEU A 272 -10.55 -2.81 18.90
C LEU A 272 -11.59 -3.35 19.90
N GLU A 273 -12.38 -4.36 19.50
CA GLU A 273 -13.40 -4.98 20.35
C GLU A 273 -12.76 -5.75 21.51
N GLU A 274 -11.70 -6.51 21.26
CA GLU A 274 -11.03 -7.34 22.24
C GLU A 274 -10.08 -6.57 23.17
N ASN A 275 -9.56 -5.40 22.72
CA ASN A 275 -8.51 -4.66 23.40
C ASN A 275 -8.81 -3.14 23.51
N PRO A 276 -9.98 -2.73 24.01
CA PRO A 276 -10.41 -1.33 23.97
C PRO A 276 -9.48 -0.37 24.74
N VAL A 277 -8.81 -0.84 25.79
CA VAL A 277 -7.90 0.01 26.57
C VAL A 277 -6.54 0.15 25.87
N HIS A 278 -6.01 -0.93 25.27
CA HIS A 278 -4.84 -0.83 24.39
C HIS A 278 -5.13 0.10 23.22
N ALA A 279 -6.27 -0.05 22.56
CA ALA A 279 -6.70 0.80 21.44
C ALA A 279 -6.72 2.29 21.83
N LYS A 280 -7.27 2.62 22.99
CA LYS A 280 -7.26 3.98 23.54
C LYS A 280 -5.85 4.54 23.70
N TYR A 281 -4.93 3.79 24.30
CA TYR A 281 -3.56 4.27 24.55
C TYR A 281 -2.68 4.27 23.30
N ILE A 282 -2.90 3.35 22.35
CA ILE A 282 -2.27 3.39 21.02
C ILE A 282 -2.70 4.66 20.29
N THR A 283 -3.98 4.96 20.24
CA THR A 283 -4.52 6.18 19.62
C THR A 283 -4.00 7.44 20.31
N MET A 284 -3.90 7.44 21.63
CA MET A 284 -3.31 8.54 22.41
C MET A 284 -1.84 8.78 22.02
N ALA A 285 -1.05 7.72 21.89
CA ALA A 285 0.35 7.80 21.47
C ALA A 285 0.49 8.44 20.09
N VAL A 286 -0.33 8.00 19.12
CA VAL A 286 -0.32 8.53 17.75
C VAL A 286 -0.78 9.97 17.69
N LYS A 287 -1.86 10.34 18.39
CA LYS A 287 -2.32 11.75 18.47
C LYS A 287 -1.25 12.66 19.08
N ARG A 288 -0.59 12.23 20.17
CA ARG A 288 0.54 12.97 20.76
C ARG A 288 1.70 13.15 19.78
N ALA A 289 2.02 12.12 19.02
CA ALA A 289 3.05 12.19 18.00
C ALA A 289 2.66 13.14 16.85
N GLY A 290 1.41 13.16 16.43
CA GLY A 290 0.88 14.14 15.48
C GLY A 290 1.05 15.58 15.98
N MET A 291 0.76 15.83 17.25
CA MET A 291 1.03 17.14 17.87
C MET A 291 2.53 17.48 17.89
N TYR A 292 3.37 16.49 18.21
CA TYR A 292 4.84 16.68 18.17
C TYR A 292 5.31 17.03 16.76
N ASN A 293 4.86 16.32 15.75
CA ASN A 293 5.17 16.56 14.34
C ASN A 293 4.88 18.01 13.92
N ARG A 294 3.77 18.55 14.41
CA ARG A 294 3.37 19.93 14.12
C ARG A 294 4.16 20.97 14.88
N LEU A 295 4.42 20.75 16.19
CA LEU A 295 5.06 21.73 17.06
C LEU A 295 6.58 21.71 17.00
N ASN A 296 7.17 20.59 16.56
CA ASN A 296 8.60 20.34 16.51
C ASN A 296 9.02 19.78 15.13
N ALA A 297 8.53 20.42 14.06
CA ALA A 297 8.71 19.95 12.70
C ALA A 297 10.20 19.74 12.33
N GLU A 298 11.09 20.65 12.73
CA GLU A 298 12.53 20.54 12.45
C GLU A 298 13.14 19.28 13.10
N ASP A 299 12.80 19.02 14.37
CA ASP A 299 13.27 17.83 15.08
C ASP A 299 12.68 16.55 14.48
N ALA A 300 11.38 16.55 14.16
CA ALA A 300 10.71 15.40 13.57
C ALA A 300 11.31 15.04 12.20
N VAL A 301 11.50 16.01 11.32
CA VAL A 301 12.12 15.80 10.00
C VAL A 301 13.56 15.28 10.14
N ASN A 302 14.36 15.84 11.06
CA ASN A 302 15.71 15.36 11.28
C ASN A 302 15.73 13.90 11.77
N PHE A 303 14.87 13.52 12.71
CA PHE A 303 14.73 12.11 13.14
C PHE A 303 14.37 11.19 11.97
N MET A 304 13.41 11.60 11.16
CA MET A 304 12.93 10.80 10.04
C MET A 304 14.01 10.62 8.94
N ILE A 305 14.82 11.66 8.68
CA ILE A 305 15.94 11.57 7.74
C ILE A 305 17.06 10.70 8.33
N GLU A 306 17.44 10.93 9.60
CA GLU A 306 18.49 10.16 10.26
C GLU A 306 18.17 8.66 10.38
N ASP A 307 16.89 8.30 10.48
CA ASP A 307 16.44 6.92 10.55
C ASP A 307 16.09 6.34 9.15
N GLY A 308 16.43 7.07 8.06
CA GLY A 308 16.23 6.61 6.69
C GLY A 308 14.75 6.46 6.29
N LYS A 309 13.85 7.20 6.94
CA LYS A 309 12.41 7.15 6.69
C LYS A 309 11.92 8.25 5.74
N LEU A 310 12.74 9.26 5.52
CA LEU A 310 12.55 10.30 4.51
C LEU A 310 13.79 10.35 3.62
N SER A 311 13.57 10.47 2.32
CA SER A 311 14.61 10.66 1.32
C SER A 311 14.63 12.11 0.82
N GLY A 312 15.71 12.50 0.14
CA GLY A 312 15.88 13.85 -0.40
C GLY A 312 16.50 14.85 0.61
N THR A 313 16.48 16.12 0.26
CA THR A 313 17.12 17.17 1.06
C THR A 313 16.28 17.53 2.29
N TYR A 314 16.95 18.09 3.32
CA TYR A 314 16.25 18.60 4.50
C TYR A 314 15.24 19.70 4.12
N GLU A 315 15.63 20.61 3.23
CA GLU A 315 14.80 21.71 2.76
C GLU A 315 13.49 21.22 2.13
N LYS A 316 13.58 20.25 1.24
CA LYS A 316 12.41 19.59 0.63
C LYS A 316 11.49 18.99 1.69
N ASN A 317 12.07 18.22 2.59
CA ASN A 317 11.31 17.53 3.61
C ASN A 317 10.64 18.49 4.61
N ILE A 318 11.34 19.53 5.08
CA ILE A 318 10.77 20.47 6.07
C ILE A 318 9.67 21.35 5.45
N GLU A 319 9.82 21.79 4.20
CA GLU A 319 8.78 22.56 3.52
C GLU A 319 7.52 21.74 3.29
N CYS A 320 7.65 20.50 2.76
CA CYS A 320 6.52 19.59 2.61
C CYS A 320 5.89 19.20 3.97
N TRP A 321 6.70 19.02 5.01
CA TRP A 321 6.21 18.71 6.35
C TRP A 321 5.37 19.85 6.94
N ASN A 322 5.82 21.08 6.78
CA ASN A 322 5.11 22.27 7.27
C ASN A 322 3.80 22.54 6.51
N SER A 323 3.66 22.03 5.29
CA SER A 323 2.40 22.11 4.54
C SER A 323 1.32 21.13 5.07
N LEU A 324 1.70 20.11 5.86
CA LEU A 324 0.79 19.17 6.47
C LEU A 324 0.34 19.67 7.84
N HIS A 325 -0.96 19.72 8.07
CA HIS A 325 -1.53 20.07 9.36
C HIS A 325 -1.78 18.81 10.18
N PHE A 326 -0.78 18.39 10.94
CA PHE A 326 -0.88 17.26 11.85
C PHE A 326 -1.68 17.58 13.13
N GLY A 327 -2.19 16.54 13.80
CA GLY A 327 -2.82 16.65 15.11
C GLY A 327 -4.25 17.16 15.04
N LEU A 328 -5.07 16.57 14.20
CA LEU A 328 -6.47 16.92 14.00
C LEU A 328 -7.35 16.47 15.18
N SER A 329 -8.41 17.25 15.48
CA SER A 329 -9.40 16.86 16.48
C SER A 329 -10.38 15.82 15.96
N ASP A 330 -10.99 15.06 16.87
CA ASP A 330 -12.07 14.13 16.54
C ASP A 330 -13.27 14.87 15.95
N ALA A 331 -13.65 16.02 16.49
CA ALA A 331 -14.79 16.81 16.01
C ALA A 331 -14.55 17.36 14.59
N PHE A 332 -13.32 17.80 14.28
CA PHE A 332 -12.94 18.24 12.94
C PHE A 332 -13.01 17.05 11.94
N THR A 333 -12.42 15.92 12.32
CA THR A 333 -12.36 14.73 11.48
C THR A 333 -13.75 14.15 11.19
N GLU A 334 -14.61 14.03 12.22
CA GLU A 334 -15.97 13.50 12.06
C GLU A 334 -16.81 14.34 11.12
N ARG A 335 -16.77 15.67 11.28
CA ARG A 335 -17.50 16.60 10.40
C ARG A 335 -17.07 16.40 8.94
N ALA A 336 -15.78 16.51 8.68
CA ALA A 336 -15.27 16.43 7.32
C ALA A 336 -15.42 15.03 6.70
N LEU A 337 -15.24 13.96 7.48
CA LEU A 337 -15.48 12.60 7.00
C LEU A 337 -16.95 12.40 6.56
N ARG A 338 -17.89 13.03 7.24
CA ARG A 338 -19.30 13.03 6.83
C ARG A 338 -19.50 13.74 5.49
N GLU A 339 -18.90 14.91 5.30
CA GLU A 339 -18.95 15.67 4.05
C GLU A 339 -18.30 14.89 2.89
N ILE A 340 -17.14 14.29 3.13
CA ILE A 340 -16.46 13.39 2.18
C ILE A 340 -17.35 12.20 1.80
N THR A 341 -18.03 11.58 2.78
CA THR A 341 -18.93 10.45 2.53
C THR A 341 -20.14 10.86 1.69
N GLU A 342 -20.71 12.04 1.92
CA GLU A 342 -21.80 12.61 1.09
C GLU A 342 -21.34 12.79 -0.36
N ASP A 343 -20.11 13.30 -0.57
CA ASP A 343 -19.55 13.46 -1.91
C ASP A 343 -19.32 12.12 -2.59
N TYR A 344 -18.77 11.14 -1.89
CA TYR A 344 -18.50 9.81 -2.44
C TYR A 344 -19.76 9.09 -2.90
N LEU A 345 -20.85 9.19 -2.14
CA LEU A 345 -22.16 8.67 -2.55
C LEU A 345 -22.71 9.42 -3.76
N ARG A 346 -22.60 10.75 -3.78
CA ARG A 346 -23.10 11.62 -4.85
C ARG A 346 -22.34 11.41 -6.17
N LEU A 347 -21.03 11.19 -6.08
CA LEU A 347 -20.15 10.96 -7.23
C LEU A 347 -20.15 9.50 -7.71
N GLY A 348 -20.78 8.59 -6.97
CA GLY A 348 -20.82 7.17 -7.28
C GLY A 348 -19.49 6.44 -6.99
N LEU A 349 -18.60 7.04 -6.18
CA LEU A 349 -17.35 6.43 -5.73
C LEU A 349 -17.63 5.29 -4.72
N ILE A 350 -18.67 5.45 -3.90
CA ILE A 350 -19.28 4.36 -3.13
C ILE A 350 -20.40 3.75 -3.97
N THR A 351 -20.21 2.51 -4.39
CA THR A 351 -21.16 1.79 -5.26
C THR A 351 -22.30 1.14 -4.49
N ASN A 352 -22.13 0.89 -3.20
CA ASN A 352 -23.19 0.40 -2.32
C ASN A 352 -24.19 1.51 -1.99
N THR A 353 -25.10 1.78 -2.92
CA THR A 353 -26.09 2.86 -2.81
C THR A 353 -27.25 2.55 -1.83
N GLU A 354 -27.27 1.36 -1.21
CA GLU A 354 -28.25 1.03 -0.18
C GLU A 354 -27.87 1.64 1.18
N LEU A 355 -26.58 1.97 1.38
CA LEU A 355 -26.09 2.58 2.59
C LEU A 355 -26.35 4.09 2.61
N THR A 356 -26.81 4.59 3.74
CA THR A 356 -26.91 6.02 4.03
C THR A 356 -25.60 6.56 4.60
N VAL A 357 -25.39 7.87 4.55
CA VAL A 357 -24.22 8.52 5.21
C VAL A 357 -24.09 8.12 6.68
N ASP A 358 -25.22 8.08 7.42
CA ASP A 358 -25.19 7.71 8.84
C ASP A 358 -24.76 6.26 9.05
N GLU A 359 -25.20 5.31 8.21
CA GLU A 359 -24.80 3.91 8.28
C GLU A 359 -23.32 3.73 7.90
N ILE A 360 -22.81 4.49 6.94
CA ILE A 360 -21.39 4.49 6.59
C ILE A 360 -20.56 5.07 7.74
N MET A 361 -20.96 6.19 8.31
CA MET A 361 -20.28 6.81 9.45
C MET A 361 -20.28 5.90 10.69
N GLU A 362 -21.36 5.13 10.92
CA GLU A 362 -21.42 4.14 12.02
C GLU A 362 -20.39 3.01 11.82
N LYS A 363 -20.07 2.64 10.58
CA LYS A 363 -19.00 1.68 10.25
C LYS A 363 -17.61 2.32 10.26
N ALA A 364 -17.50 3.53 9.73
CA ALA A 364 -16.22 4.15 9.40
C ALA A 364 -15.61 4.96 10.53
N TRP A 365 -16.36 5.39 11.54
CA TRP A 365 -15.87 6.30 12.56
C TRP A 365 -16.14 5.81 13.98
N THR A 366 -15.09 5.46 14.70
CA THR A 366 -15.14 5.00 16.09
C THR A 366 -14.01 5.64 16.91
N PRO A 367 -14.13 6.91 17.33
CA PRO A 367 -13.10 7.56 18.13
C PRO A 367 -13.00 6.90 19.51
N VAL A 368 -11.79 6.45 19.88
CA VAL A 368 -11.55 5.69 21.12
C VAL A 368 -10.72 6.44 22.15
N CYS A 369 -10.17 7.58 21.78
CA CYS A 369 -9.36 8.44 22.64
C CYS A 369 -9.82 9.89 22.53
N PRO A 370 -10.77 10.36 23.35
CA PRO A 370 -11.22 11.74 23.35
C PRO A 370 -10.08 12.75 23.51
N ASP A 371 -10.10 13.85 22.75
CA ASP A 371 -9.04 14.85 22.74
C ASP A 371 -8.74 15.43 24.13
N GLU A 372 -9.77 15.58 25.00
CA GLU A 372 -9.65 16.21 26.30
C GLU A 372 -8.82 15.41 27.31
N ILE A 373 -8.60 14.10 27.07
CA ILE A 373 -7.80 13.25 27.97
C ILE A 373 -6.34 13.17 27.56
N ILE A 374 -5.96 13.74 26.40
CA ILE A 374 -4.60 13.69 25.89
C ILE A 374 -3.76 14.75 26.59
N PRO A 375 -2.66 14.39 27.28
CA PRO A 375 -1.81 15.36 27.95
C PRO A 375 -1.28 16.42 26.99
N ASP A 376 -1.44 17.69 27.36
CA ASP A 376 -0.94 18.84 26.62
C ASP A 376 -1.46 18.95 25.17
N TYR A 377 -2.56 18.26 24.84
CA TYR A 377 -3.16 18.29 23.53
C TYR A 377 -3.86 19.62 23.29
N SER A 378 -3.21 20.48 22.52
CA SER A 378 -3.83 21.73 22.05
C SER A 378 -4.28 21.52 20.61
N VAL A 379 -5.55 21.24 20.43
CA VAL A 379 -6.16 21.13 19.10
C VAL A 379 -6.64 22.50 18.70
N GLY A 380 -6.21 22.98 17.55
CA GLY A 380 -6.80 24.12 16.86
C GLY A 380 -7.27 23.68 15.49
N ASP A 381 -8.27 24.34 14.94
CA ASP A 381 -8.56 24.20 13.52
C ASP A 381 -7.28 24.47 12.73
N PRO A 382 -6.99 23.70 11.64
CA PRO A 382 -5.80 23.88 10.82
C PRO A 382 -5.59 25.35 10.38
N VAL A 383 -6.66 26.11 10.22
CA VAL A 383 -6.67 27.52 9.81
C VAL A 383 -6.22 28.48 10.92
N GLU A 384 -6.31 28.10 12.20
CA GLU A 384 -6.01 28.96 13.36
C GLU A 384 -4.62 28.77 13.95
N VAL A 385 -3.77 27.93 13.37
CA VAL A 385 -2.47 27.63 13.93
C VAL A 385 -1.46 28.69 13.58
N GLU A 386 -1.09 29.48 14.60
CA GLU A 386 -0.03 30.48 14.51
C GLU A 386 1.30 29.80 14.14
N GLY A 387 1.81 30.06 12.94
CA GLY A 387 3.09 29.53 12.44
C GLY A 387 3.00 28.49 11.33
N CYS A 388 1.82 27.94 11.04
CA CYS A 388 1.57 27.13 9.84
C CYS A 388 0.68 27.95 8.89
N THR A 389 1.24 28.94 8.23
CA THR A 389 0.54 29.64 7.15
C THR A 389 0.65 28.81 5.89
N VAL A 390 -0.34 27.97 5.64
CA VAL A 390 -0.56 27.47 4.28
C VAL A 390 -1.04 28.65 3.45
N PRO A 391 -0.38 29.00 2.34
CA PRO A 391 -0.86 30.05 1.48
C PRO A 391 -2.25 29.69 0.96
N ILE A 392 -3.25 30.48 1.29
CA ILE A 392 -4.61 30.30 0.78
C ILE A 392 -4.60 30.70 -0.68
N VAL A 393 -4.75 29.75 -1.57
CA VAL A 393 -4.90 30.02 -3.00
C VAL A 393 -6.36 30.29 -3.28
N GLN A 394 -6.71 31.56 -3.38
CA GLN A 394 -8.09 31.97 -3.69
C GLN A 394 -8.49 31.76 -5.15
N ASN A 395 -7.53 31.48 -6.03
CA ASN A 395 -7.75 31.23 -7.45
C ASN A 395 -6.53 30.47 -7.99
N ALA A 396 -6.72 29.33 -8.65
CA ALA A 396 -5.66 28.54 -9.24
C ALA A 396 -4.77 29.36 -10.21
N ALA A 397 -5.35 30.33 -10.93
CA ALA A 397 -4.61 31.25 -11.80
C ALA A 397 -3.67 32.23 -11.06
N ALA A 398 -3.74 32.30 -9.74
CA ALA A 398 -2.89 33.14 -8.90
C ALA A 398 -1.80 32.36 -8.17
N VAL A 399 -1.72 31.04 -8.35
CA VAL A 399 -0.67 30.19 -7.78
C VAL A 399 0.62 30.49 -8.53
N THR A 400 1.53 31.16 -7.86
CA THR A 400 2.91 31.33 -8.31
C THR A 400 3.78 30.37 -7.51
N ASP A 401 4.92 29.95 -8.06
CA ASP A 401 5.88 29.01 -7.48
C ASP A 401 6.22 29.28 -6.00
N THR A 402 6.03 30.51 -5.55
CA THR A 402 6.27 30.97 -4.17
C THR A 402 5.16 30.61 -3.18
N MET A 403 3.99 30.14 -3.62
CA MET A 403 2.83 29.94 -2.73
C MET A 403 2.76 28.57 -2.10
N LEU A 404 3.26 27.52 -2.78
CA LEU A 404 3.24 26.16 -2.24
C LEU A 404 4.47 25.85 -1.38
N TRP A 405 5.64 26.39 -1.74
CA TRP A 405 6.92 25.92 -1.22
C TRP A 405 7.77 27.02 -0.55
N GLY A 406 7.29 28.24 -0.42
CA GLY A 406 8.03 29.36 0.17
C GLY A 406 9.03 30.05 -0.80
N GLU A 407 9.46 31.25 -0.43
CA GLU A 407 10.39 32.07 -1.23
C GLU A 407 11.84 31.56 -1.12
N THR A 408 12.23 30.51 -1.85
CA THR A 408 13.67 30.21 -1.91
C THR A 408 14.10 29.64 -3.26
N ARG A 409 15.09 30.30 -3.87
CA ARG A 409 16.00 29.83 -4.91
C ARG A 409 15.57 29.82 -6.38
N THR A 410 15.24 30.96 -6.94
CA THR A 410 15.31 31.16 -8.40
C THR A 410 16.64 31.72 -8.91
N GLN A 411 17.70 31.88 -8.11
CA GLN A 411 18.91 32.59 -8.56
C GLN A 411 20.23 31.82 -8.56
N GLU A 412 20.32 30.57 -8.11
CA GLU A 412 21.60 29.84 -8.10
C GLU A 412 21.75 28.65 -9.07
N LEU A 413 20.69 28.16 -9.70
CA LEU A 413 20.75 26.97 -10.58
C LEU A 413 20.85 27.24 -12.09
N ALA A 414 20.85 28.50 -12.53
CA ALA A 414 21.07 28.85 -13.94
C ALA A 414 22.52 28.70 -14.42
N GLY A 415 23.41 28.10 -13.63
CA GLY A 415 24.86 28.07 -13.89
C GLY A 415 25.50 26.71 -14.14
N THR A 416 24.81 25.58 -14.06
CA THR A 416 25.47 24.27 -14.11
C THR A 416 24.82 23.19 -15.02
N VAL A 417 24.06 23.58 -16.03
CA VAL A 417 23.64 22.64 -17.08
C VAL A 417 24.21 23.07 -18.42
N ALA A 418 25.50 22.89 -18.58
CA ALA A 418 26.15 22.81 -19.87
C ALA A 418 27.45 22.01 -19.65
N ASP A 419 27.37 20.72 -19.93
CA ASP A 419 28.42 19.86 -20.48
C ASP A 419 28.18 18.39 -20.08
N SER A 420 27.26 17.70 -20.76
CA SER A 420 27.38 16.26 -20.98
C SER A 420 26.47 15.80 -22.16
N ALA A 421 26.70 16.38 -23.30
CA ALA A 421 26.20 15.83 -24.55
C ALA A 421 27.40 15.54 -25.44
N SER A 422 27.94 14.32 -25.35
CA SER A 422 28.58 13.58 -26.42
C SER A 422 29.33 12.35 -25.88
N ALA A 423 28.68 11.22 -25.88
CA ALA A 423 29.37 9.95 -26.09
C ALA A 423 28.53 9.16 -27.10
N SER A 424 29.02 9.21 -28.32
CA SER A 424 28.49 8.47 -29.47
C SER A 424 28.60 6.97 -29.25
N ALA A 425 27.54 6.28 -29.62
CA ALA A 425 27.45 4.86 -29.80
C ALA A 425 28.64 4.31 -30.59
N ASP A 426 29.32 3.32 -30.07
CA ASP A 426 29.99 2.28 -30.83
C ASP A 426 29.38 0.94 -30.40
N SER A 427 28.54 0.44 -31.32
CA SER A 427 27.95 -0.88 -31.31
C SER A 427 29.01 -1.93 -31.60
N GLU A 428 29.66 -2.47 -30.58
CA GLU A 428 30.38 -3.74 -30.60
C GLU A 428 30.53 -4.32 -29.19
N HIS A 429 29.44 -4.76 -28.60
CA HIS A 429 29.44 -5.69 -27.50
C HIS A 429 28.18 -6.58 -27.49
N MET A 430 28.03 -7.30 -28.55
CA MET A 430 27.29 -8.56 -28.51
C MET A 430 28.33 -9.66 -28.27
N ASN A 431 28.36 -10.18 -27.07
CA ASN A 431 28.91 -11.48 -26.62
C ASN A 431 29.67 -11.38 -25.31
N SER A 432 29.00 -10.98 -24.23
CA SER A 432 29.51 -11.23 -22.87
C SER A 432 28.55 -12.07 -22.01
N PHE A 433 27.71 -12.88 -22.67
CA PHE A 433 26.82 -13.83 -22.00
C PHE A 433 27.59 -14.96 -21.28
N GLU A 434 28.87 -15.12 -21.56
CA GLU A 434 29.71 -16.19 -20.98
C GLU A 434 30.29 -15.87 -19.59
N ALA A 435 30.07 -14.68 -19.04
CA ALA A 435 30.75 -14.23 -17.82
C ALA A 435 29.88 -14.12 -16.56
N SER A 436 28.56 -14.20 -16.65
CA SER A 436 27.69 -14.15 -15.47
C SER A 436 27.05 -15.49 -15.16
N THR A 437 27.82 -16.51 -15.13
CA THR A 437 27.33 -17.87 -14.90
C THR A 437 27.29 -18.23 -13.43
N SER A 438 26.20 -17.90 -12.76
CA SER A 438 25.48 -18.96 -12.06
C SER A 438 24.68 -19.68 -13.16
N GLY A 439 24.68 -20.99 -13.30
CA GLY A 439 23.97 -21.73 -14.36
C GLY A 439 22.44 -21.62 -14.31
N GLN A 440 21.89 -20.58 -13.73
CA GLN A 440 20.50 -20.27 -13.49
C GLN A 440 19.89 -19.42 -14.59
N TRP A 441 20.63 -18.49 -15.19
CA TRP A 441 20.16 -17.74 -16.35
C TRP A 441 19.91 -18.59 -17.58
N ASP A 442 20.72 -19.64 -17.77
CA ASP A 442 20.50 -20.58 -18.88
C ASP A 442 19.12 -21.26 -18.79
N LYS A 443 18.53 -21.36 -17.60
CA LYS A 443 17.21 -21.93 -17.39
C LYS A 443 16.08 -20.96 -17.72
N MET A 444 16.28 -19.65 -17.60
CA MET A 444 15.28 -18.62 -17.93
C MET A 444 15.07 -18.45 -19.43
N PHE A 445 16.07 -18.79 -20.22
CA PHE A 445 16.05 -18.59 -21.67
C PHE A 445 15.87 -19.88 -22.45
N VAL A 446 15.85 -21.02 -21.77
CA VAL A 446 15.58 -22.32 -22.40
C VAL A 446 14.09 -22.66 -22.17
N PRO A 447 13.31 -22.89 -23.25
CA PRO A 447 11.94 -23.35 -23.09
C PRO A 447 11.93 -24.62 -22.24
N LEU A 448 11.31 -24.55 -21.07
CA LEU A 448 11.12 -25.72 -20.24
C LEU A 448 9.92 -26.52 -20.80
N SER A 449 10.03 -27.84 -20.84
CA SER A 449 8.87 -28.68 -21.20
C SER A 449 7.91 -28.75 -20.03
N ILE A 450 6.62 -28.48 -20.29
CA ILE A 450 5.53 -28.74 -19.35
C ILE A 450 4.74 -29.99 -19.74
N ASP A 451 5.36 -30.93 -20.45
CA ASP A 451 4.73 -32.18 -20.87
C ASP A 451 4.11 -32.90 -19.67
N GLY A 452 2.79 -33.11 -19.74
CA GLY A 452 2.00 -33.72 -18.69
C GLY A 452 1.60 -32.78 -17.54
N ARG A 453 1.80 -31.46 -17.71
CA ARG A 453 1.41 -30.41 -16.74
C ARG A 453 0.59 -29.29 -17.39
N ALA A 454 0.43 -29.35 -18.72
CA ALA A 454 -0.28 -28.34 -19.48
C ALA A 454 -1.80 -28.65 -19.49
N GLU A 455 -2.58 -27.60 -19.26
CA GLU A 455 -4.01 -27.64 -19.54
C GLU A 455 -4.23 -27.56 -21.06
N GLU A 456 -5.05 -28.46 -21.60
CA GLU A 456 -5.36 -28.54 -23.02
C GLU A 456 -6.82 -28.19 -23.24
N ILE A 457 -7.09 -26.97 -23.71
CA ILE A 457 -8.44 -26.49 -23.94
C ILE A 457 -8.88 -26.71 -25.40
N GLY A 458 -9.99 -27.37 -25.58
CA GLY A 458 -10.60 -27.62 -26.88
C GLY A 458 -11.42 -26.46 -27.41
N ASP A 459 -12.59 -26.77 -27.95
CA ASP A 459 -13.58 -25.82 -28.48
C ASP A 459 -14.22 -25.03 -27.32
N LEU A 460 -14.25 -23.70 -27.41
CA LEU A 460 -14.84 -22.83 -26.38
C LEU A 460 -16.36 -22.68 -26.54
N ALA A 461 -16.89 -22.92 -27.72
CA ALA A 461 -18.34 -22.77 -27.97
C ALA A 461 -19.18 -23.64 -27.00
N PRO A 462 -20.13 -23.05 -26.28
CA PRO A 462 -20.92 -23.80 -25.32
C PRO A 462 -21.77 -24.87 -26.01
N THR A 463 -21.84 -26.06 -25.41
CA THR A 463 -22.84 -27.08 -25.78
C THR A 463 -24.25 -26.56 -25.46
N ALA A 464 -25.28 -27.20 -26.03
CA ALA A 464 -26.67 -26.80 -25.72
C ALA A 464 -27.02 -26.96 -24.23
N GLU A 465 -26.35 -27.86 -23.52
CA GLU A 465 -26.51 -28.08 -22.08
C GLU A 465 -25.83 -26.96 -21.27
N GLU A 466 -24.59 -26.64 -21.60
CA GLU A 466 -23.84 -25.51 -20.99
C GLU A 466 -24.55 -24.17 -21.27
N GLN A 467 -25.04 -23.95 -22.49
CA GLN A 467 -25.79 -22.74 -22.83
C GLN A 467 -27.04 -22.59 -21.94
N ALA A 468 -27.81 -23.69 -21.76
CA ALA A 468 -28.99 -23.66 -20.91
C ALA A 468 -28.65 -23.47 -19.42
N ALA A 469 -27.49 -23.98 -18.98
CA ALA A 469 -27.04 -23.78 -17.61
C ALA A 469 -26.59 -22.31 -17.40
N MET A 470 -25.79 -21.73 -18.31
CA MET A 470 -25.38 -20.33 -18.28
C MET A 470 -26.60 -19.39 -18.27
N GLU A 471 -27.62 -19.65 -19.08
CA GLU A 471 -28.87 -18.86 -19.13
C GLU A 471 -29.63 -18.85 -17.80
N ALA A 472 -29.37 -19.80 -16.91
CA ALA A 472 -29.99 -19.89 -15.60
C ALA A 472 -29.15 -19.23 -14.49
N GLU A 473 -27.91 -18.85 -14.77
CA GLU A 473 -26.98 -18.23 -13.81
C GLU A 473 -27.19 -16.72 -13.73
N PRO A 474 -27.00 -16.10 -12.54
CA PRO A 474 -27.23 -14.67 -12.33
C PRO A 474 -26.44 -13.75 -13.26
N ALA A 475 -25.20 -14.10 -13.61
CA ALA A 475 -24.33 -13.29 -14.44
C ALA A 475 -24.57 -13.43 -15.95
N TYR A 476 -25.56 -14.23 -16.37
CA TYR A 476 -25.84 -14.42 -17.79
C TYR A 476 -26.28 -13.14 -18.49
N GLY A 477 -25.52 -12.76 -19.53
CA GLY A 477 -25.78 -11.55 -20.32
C GLY A 477 -25.14 -10.27 -19.76
N GLU A 478 -24.51 -10.35 -18.58
CA GLU A 478 -23.66 -9.26 -18.04
C GLU A 478 -22.21 -9.45 -18.52
N PRO A 479 -21.42 -8.37 -18.68
CA PRO A 479 -20.01 -8.49 -19.03
C PRO A 479 -19.20 -9.10 -17.89
N ILE A 480 -18.27 -9.98 -18.21
CA ILE A 480 -17.26 -10.47 -17.28
C ILE A 480 -16.19 -9.41 -17.14
N LEU A 481 -16.06 -8.83 -15.96
CA LEU A 481 -15.00 -7.88 -15.68
C LEU A 481 -13.73 -8.65 -15.32
N TYR A 482 -12.71 -8.55 -16.17
CA TYR A 482 -11.39 -9.15 -15.90
C TYR A 482 -10.39 -8.08 -15.49
N TYR A 483 -9.52 -8.40 -14.52
CA TYR A 483 -8.48 -7.49 -14.10
C TYR A 483 -7.41 -7.39 -15.20
N MET A 484 -7.20 -6.19 -15.72
CA MET A 484 -6.15 -5.92 -16.71
C MET A 484 -4.80 -5.85 -16.01
N SER A 485 -3.92 -6.75 -16.36
CA SER A 485 -2.55 -6.79 -15.86
C SER A 485 -1.59 -7.05 -17.01
N ASP A 486 -0.32 -6.73 -16.76
CA ASP A 486 0.76 -6.79 -17.73
C ASP A 486 1.60 -8.08 -17.63
N GLY A 487 2.51 -8.24 -18.54
CA GLY A 487 3.52 -9.29 -18.52
C GLY A 487 2.96 -10.69 -18.33
N CYS A 488 3.49 -11.36 -17.35
CA CYS A 488 3.19 -12.77 -17.06
C CYS A 488 1.76 -13.01 -16.50
N THR A 489 1.03 -11.97 -16.19
CA THR A 489 -0.34 -12.05 -15.66
C THR A 489 -1.42 -11.62 -16.66
N SER A 490 -1.06 -11.31 -17.90
CA SER A 490 -1.93 -10.77 -18.96
C SER A 490 -2.92 -11.77 -19.59
N GLY A 491 -2.95 -13.03 -19.15
CA GLY A 491 -3.81 -14.08 -19.72
C GLY A 491 -5.27 -13.69 -19.98
N PRO A 492 -5.99 -13.07 -19.01
CA PRO A 492 -7.36 -12.60 -19.22
C PRO A 492 -7.50 -11.57 -20.34
N THR A 493 -6.56 -10.62 -20.43
CA THR A 493 -6.52 -9.59 -21.49
C THR A 493 -6.22 -10.20 -22.85
N VAL A 494 -5.30 -11.16 -22.92
CA VAL A 494 -5.00 -11.89 -24.17
C VAL A 494 -6.21 -12.72 -24.60
N ALA A 495 -6.98 -13.29 -23.66
CA ALA A 495 -8.22 -14.02 -23.98
C ALA A 495 -9.27 -13.11 -24.65
N ASP A 496 -9.40 -11.87 -24.16
CA ASP A 496 -10.28 -10.86 -24.76
C ASP A 496 -9.79 -10.42 -26.14
N TYR A 497 -8.51 -10.08 -26.25
CA TYR A 497 -7.86 -9.69 -27.51
C TYR A 497 -8.07 -10.75 -28.62
N LEU A 498 -7.99 -12.05 -28.27
CA LEU A 498 -8.17 -13.16 -29.19
C LEU A 498 -9.65 -13.51 -29.45
N GLY A 499 -10.61 -12.83 -28.78
CA GLY A 499 -12.04 -13.07 -28.93
C GLY A 499 -12.54 -14.37 -28.28
N TYR A 500 -11.79 -14.94 -27.34
CA TYR A 500 -12.15 -16.23 -26.71
C TYR A 500 -13.37 -16.13 -25.81
N TYR A 501 -13.62 -15.00 -25.18
CA TYR A 501 -14.87 -14.79 -24.41
C TYR A 501 -16.09 -14.79 -25.34
N GLU A 502 -16.01 -14.13 -26.51
CA GLU A 502 -17.09 -14.15 -27.49
C GLU A 502 -17.33 -15.56 -28.05
N GLU A 503 -16.28 -16.33 -28.32
CA GLU A 503 -16.37 -17.73 -28.76
C GLU A 503 -17.07 -18.60 -27.69
N ALA A 504 -16.81 -18.32 -26.42
CA ALA A 504 -17.45 -18.99 -25.28
C ALA A 504 -18.90 -18.50 -25.01
N GLY A 505 -19.44 -17.57 -25.80
CA GLY A 505 -20.77 -16.99 -25.62
C GLY A 505 -20.87 -15.99 -24.48
N LEU A 506 -19.75 -15.39 -24.08
CA LEU A 506 -19.61 -14.38 -23.04
C LEU A 506 -19.27 -13.00 -23.66
N THR A 507 -19.58 -11.96 -22.92
CA THR A 507 -18.98 -10.62 -23.13
C THR A 507 -17.98 -10.36 -22.03
N ALA A 508 -16.90 -9.67 -22.33
CA ALA A 508 -15.88 -9.33 -21.32
C ALA A 508 -15.51 -7.85 -21.42
N GLU A 509 -15.04 -7.29 -20.31
CA GLU A 509 -14.61 -5.92 -20.22
C GLU A 509 -13.40 -5.84 -19.26
N GLY A 510 -12.37 -5.09 -19.65
CA GLY A 510 -11.17 -4.93 -18.85
C GLY A 510 -11.37 -3.93 -17.70
N PHE A 511 -11.03 -4.33 -16.49
CA PHE A 511 -11.01 -3.49 -15.29
C PHE A 511 -9.56 -3.18 -14.91
N LYS A 512 -9.24 -1.91 -14.64
CA LYS A 512 -7.94 -1.47 -14.11
C LYS A 512 -8.10 -1.01 -12.67
N GLY A 513 -7.26 -1.51 -11.77
CA GLY A 513 -7.24 -1.14 -10.36
C GLY A 513 -5.81 -1.25 -9.82
N SER A 514 -5.58 -0.84 -8.58
CA SER A 514 -4.27 -0.93 -7.92
C SER A 514 -3.94 -2.35 -7.45
N SER A 515 -4.94 -3.19 -7.21
CA SER A 515 -4.77 -4.53 -6.64
C SER A 515 -5.79 -5.49 -7.21
N TYR A 516 -5.31 -6.55 -7.87
CA TYR A 516 -6.17 -7.64 -8.33
C TYR A 516 -6.78 -8.44 -7.17
N THR A 517 -6.09 -8.51 -6.02
CA THR A 517 -6.62 -9.17 -4.82
C THR A 517 -7.85 -8.44 -4.28
N GLU A 518 -7.78 -7.12 -4.23
CA GLU A 518 -8.90 -6.27 -3.83
C GLU A 518 -10.04 -6.32 -4.84
N ALA A 519 -9.73 -6.17 -6.12
CA ALA A 519 -10.73 -6.19 -7.18
C ALA A 519 -11.53 -7.50 -7.19
N LEU A 520 -10.85 -8.63 -6.96
CA LEU A 520 -11.52 -9.93 -6.79
C LEU A 520 -12.34 -9.97 -5.50
N GLY A 521 -11.74 -9.62 -4.36
CA GLY A 521 -12.41 -9.67 -3.06
C GLY A 521 -13.67 -8.80 -2.97
N THR A 522 -13.72 -7.70 -3.70
CA THR A 522 -14.87 -6.78 -3.78
C THR A 522 -15.77 -7.01 -4.99
N ASN A 523 -15.48 -8.03 -5.81
CA ASN A 523 -16.18 -8.34 -7.06
C ASN A 523 -16.19 -7.19 -8.09
N GLN A 524 -15.22 -6.30 -8.03
CA GLN A 524 -14.98 -5.28 -9.08
C GLN A 524 -14.36 -5.90 -10.33
N ALA A 525 -13.67 -7.02 -10.17
CA ALA A 525 -13.31 -7.94 -11.24
C ALA A 525 -13.72 -9.37 -10.84
N GLN A 526 -14.21 -10.16 -11.79
CA GLN A 526 -14.58 -11.54 -11.54
C GLN A 526 -13.41 -12.50 -11.71
N VAL A 527 -12.42 -12.14 -12.53
CA VAL A 527 -11.26 -12.99 -12.82
C VAL A 527 -9.98 -12.14 -12.92
N ALA A 528 -8.90 -12.70 -12.39
CA ALA A 528 -7.54 -12.17 -12.53
C ALA A 528 -6.52 -13.31 -12.64
N VAL A 529 -5.34 -13.00 -13.16
CA VAL A 529 -4.14 -13.83 -12.99
C VAL A 529 -3.19 -13.06 -12.07
N GLY A 530 -2.61 -13.73 -11.09
CA GLY A 530 -1.72 -13.07 -10.15
C GLY A 530 -0.87 -14.05 -9.35
N HIS A 531 0.08 -13.50 -8.60
CA HIS A 531 0.99 -14.29 -7.76
C HIS A 531 0.24 -14.99 -6.63
N ILE A 532 0.48 -16.29 -6.45
CA ILE A 532 0.06 -17.03 -5.25
C ILE A 532 0.56 -16.29 -4.00
N ALA A 533 1.79 -15.84 -4.06
CA ALA A 533 2.45 -15.15 -2.95
C ALA A 533 1.77 -13.86 -2.50
N THR A 534 0.97 -13.21 -3.36
CA THR A 534 0.17 -12.04 -2.99
C THR A 534 -1.22 -12.42 -2.49
N MET A 535 -1.84 -13.45 -3.08
CA MET A 535 -3.27 -13.75 -2.86
C MET A 535 -3.53 -14.80 -1.78
N LEU A 536 -2.56 -15.70 -1.50
CA LEU A 536 -2.79 -16.86 -0.65
C LEU A 536 -3.16 -16.46 0.79
N VAL A 537 -2.40 -15.55 1.38
CA VAL A 537 -2.66 -15.11 2.77
C VAL A 537 -3.99 -14.35 2.87
N PRO A 538 -4.30 -13.37 2.01
CA PRO A 538 -5.64 -12.76 1.98
C PRO A 538 -6.79 -13.75 1.82
N ALA A 539 -6.66 -14.74 0.93
CA ALA A 539 -7.69 -15.77 0.75
C ALA A 539 -7.91 -16.61 2.02
N THR A 540 -6.86 -16.88 2.80
CA THR A 540 -6.99 -17.55 4.10
C THR A 540 -7.64 -16.69 5.17
N ASN A 541 -7.63 -15.37 5.02
CA ASN A 541 -8.18 -14.38 5.94
C ASN A 541 -9.52 -13.78 5.45
N ASP A 542 -10.34 -14.60 4.77
CA ASP A 542 -11.73 -14.30 4.36
C ASP A 542 -11.89 -13.23 3.26
N VAL A 543 -10.84 -12.86 2.54
CA VAL A 543 -11.02 -12.13 1.27
C VAL A 543 -11.74 -13.05 0.28
N ASP A 544 -12.83 -12.57 -0.30
CA ASP A 544 -13.77 -13.36 -1.14
C ASP A 544 -13.15 -13.68 -2.51
N LEU A 545 -12.08 -14.45 -2.51
CA LEU A 545 -11.44 -14.97 -3.72
C LEU A 545 -11.06 -16.45 -3.56
N THR A 546 -10.96 -17.15 -4.68
CA THR A 546 -10.53 -18.55 -4.74
C THR A 546 -9.70 -18.78 -6.00
N PHE A 547 -8.74 -19.70 -5.93
CA PHE A 547 -7.95 -20.12 -7.06
C PHE A 547 -8.69 -21.18 -7.87
N VAL A 548 -8.74 -20.99 -9.17
CA VAL A 548 -9.56 -21.80 -10.08
C VAL A 548 -8.75 -22.45 -11.22
N GLY A 549 -7.44 -22.16 -11.32
CA GLY A 549 -6.57 -22.75 -12.34
C GLY A 549 -5.13 -22.31 -12.16
N GLY A 550 -4.18 -23.05 -12.73
CA GLY A 550 -2.77 -22.69 -12.73
C GLY A 550 -2.43 -21.77 -13.91
N ALA A 551 -1.56 -20.80 -13.69
CA ALA A 551 -1.13 -19.90 -14.76
C ALA A 551 0.28 -20.24 -15.27
N HIS A 552 1.32 -20.05 -14.45
CA HIS A 552 2.70 -20.32 -14.88
C HIS A 552 3.65 -20.52 -13.70
N ILE A 553 4.90 -20.94 -14.02
CA ILE A 553 6.03 -21.11 -13.09
C ILE A 553 7.03 -19.98 -13.32
N GLY A 554 7.77 -19.54 -12.29
CA GLY A 554 8.85 -18.56 -12.39
C GLY A 554 8.39 -17.10 -12.33
N CYS A 555 9.22 -16.19 -12.80
CA CYS A 555 9.09 -14.73 -12.97
C CYS A 555 9.82 -13.85 -11.95
N LYS A 556 10.29 -14.34 -10.81
CA LYS A 556 11.04 -13.55 -9.82
C LYS A 556 12.28 -14.31 -9.32
N SER A 557 13.35 -13.55 -9.09
CA SER A 557 14.63 -14.10 -8.63
C SER A 557 15.34 -13.16 -7.67
N LEU A 558 16.26 -13.70 -6.88
CA LEU A 558 17.09 -12.96 -5.94
C LEU A 558 18.40 -12.54 -6.62
N TYR A 559 18.64 -11.25 -6.68
CA TYR A 559 19.77 -10.63 -7.38
C TYR A 559 20.72 -9.95 -6.40
N VAL A 560 22.01 -9.95 -6.77
CA VAL A 560 23.10 -9.22 -6.10
C VAL A 560 23.90 -8.46 -7.14
N LEU A 561 24.78 -7.52 -6.73
CA LEU A 561 25.72 -6.89 -7.66
C LEU A 561 26.64 -7.96 -8.29
N ALA A 562 26.89 -7.83 -9.57
CA ALA A 562 27.66 -8.81 -10.33
C ALA A 562 29.11 -8.96 -9.80
N ASP A 563 29.71 -7.89 -9.30
CA ASP A 563 31.06 -7.85 -8.75
C ASP A 563 31.11 -8.09 -7.23
N SER A 564 29.96 -8.33 -6.57
CA SER A 564 29.89 -8.65 -5.14
C SER A 564 30.49 -10.04 -4.85
N GLU A 565 30.88 -10.25 -3.59
CA GLU A 565 31.34 -11.56 -3.09
C GLU A 565 30.20 -12.55 -2.85
N TYR A 566 28.94 -12.12 -2.89
CA TYR A 566 27.76 -12.96 -2.69
C TYR A 566 27.49 -13.83 -3.92
N ASN A 567 27.43 -15.16 -3.74
CA ASN A 567 27.18 -16.11 -4.82
C ASN A 567 26.10 -17.13 -4.48
N THR A 568 25.73 -17.19 -3.20
CA THR A 568 24.70 -18.09 -2.67
C THR A 568 23.87 -17.34 -1.63
N THR A 569 22.71 -17.87 -1.30
CA THR A 569 21.87 -17.34 -0.22
C THR A 569 22.55 -17.44 1.15
N GLU A 570 23.41 -18.45 1.37
CA GLU A 570 24.20 -18.60 2.61
C GLU A 570 25.14 -17.40 2.85
N ASP A 571 25.65 -16.79 1.78
CA ASP A 571 26.51 -15.61 1.86
C ASP A 571 25.75 -14.37 2.36
N LEU A 572 24.41 -14.38 2.31
CA LEU A 572 23.55 -13.27 2.72
C LEU A 572 23.22 -13.27 4.22
N LYS A 573 23.64 -14.26 4.98
CA LYS A 573 23.37 -14.30 6.43
C LYS A 573 23.98 -13.10 7.15
N GLY A 574 23.14 -12.43 7.94
CA GLY A 574 23.52 -11.23 8.68
C GLY A 574 23.51 -9.94 7.86
N THR A 575 23.04 -10.00 6.60
CA THR A 575 22.93 -8.84 5.72
C THR A 575 21.48 -8.39 5.56
N SER A 576 21.28 -7.26 4.87
CA SER A 576 19.97 -6.74 4.49
C SER A 576 19.61 -7.16 3.06
N ILE A 577 18.38 -7.62 2.86
CA ILE A 577 17.81 -8.00 1.56
C ILE A 577 16.59 -7.13 1.29
N SER A 578 16.50 -6.52 0.11
CA SER A 578 15.32 -5.78 -0.28
C SER A 578 14.20 -6.72 -0.75
N VAL A 579 13.00 -6.42 -0.25
CA VAL A 579 11.72 -6.94 -0.72
C VAL A 579 10.90 -5.72 -1.17
N PRO A 580 11.01 -5.29 -2.44
CA PRO A 580 10.59 -3.95 -2.89
C PRO A 580 9.15 -3.57 -2.57
N ASN A 581 8.24 -4.53 -2.60
CA ASN A 581 6.82 -4.32 -2.31
C ASN A 581 6.48 -4.51 -0.82
N GLY A 582 7.46 -4.84 0.04
CA GLY A 582 7.29 -4.93 1.49
C GLY A 582 6.78 -6.28 2.01
N ILE A 583 6.57 -6.34 3.34
CA ILE A 583 6.12 -7.53 4.04
C ILE A 583 4.67 -7.85 3.67
N GLY A 584 4.38 -9.13 3.40
CA GLY A 584 3.04 -9.60 3.00
C GLY A 584 2.83 -9.59 1.48
N ALA A 585 3.64 -8.85 0.73
CA ALA A 585 3.66 -8.87 -0.72
C ALA A 585 4.38 -10.11 -1.28
N SER A 586 4.28 -10.30 -2.61
CA SER A 586 4.93 -11.40 -3.29
C SER A 586 6.43 -11.46 -3.04
N ASP A 587 7.11 -10.31 -3.03
CA ASP A 587 8.56 -10.25 -2.87
C ASP A 587 9.02 -10.78 -1.52
N TYR A 588 8.34 -10.38 -0.45
CA TYR A 588 8.61 -10.88 0.89
C TYR A 588 8.36 -12.40 1.00
N ASN A 589 7.16 -12.82 0.57
CA ASN A 589 6.77 -14.23 0.71
C ASN A 589 7.67 -15.16 -0.13
N ILE A 590 8.00 -14.75 -1.36
CA ILE A 590 8.93 -15.49 -2.22
C ILE A 590 10.35 -15.52 -1.62
N THR A 591 10.84 -14.39 -1.11
CA THR A 591 12.17 -14.36 -0.44
C THR A 591 12.21 -15.31 0.74
N CYS A 592 11.13 -15.35 1.55
CA CYS A 592 11.04 -16.30 2.67
C CYS A 592 11.10 -17.76 2.18
N LEU A 593 10.42 -18.11 1.08
CA LEU A 593 10.45 -19.45 0.51
C LEU A 593 11.85 -19.82 -0.01
N LEU A 594 12.52 -18.90 -0.74
CA LEU A 594 13.84 -19.15 -1.30
C LEU A 594 14.90 -19.34 -0.20
N LEU A 595 14.87 -18.51 0.84
CA LEU A 595 15.80 -18.61 1.98
C LEU A 595 15.55 -19.87 2.81
N ASP A 596 14.29 -20.20 3.09
CA ASP A 596 13.92 -21.40 3.85
C ASP A 596 14.31 -22.70 3.14
N ALA A 597 14.19 -22.76 1.81
CA ALA A 597 14.63 -23.90 1.02
C ALA A 597 16.13 -24.19 1.19
N ASP A 598 16.93 -23.14 1.42
CA ASP A 598 18.37 -23.24 1.66
C ASP A 598 18.71 -23.31 3.17
N GLY A 599 17.71 -23.47 4.04
CA GLY A 599 17.89 -23.62 5.49
C GLY A 599 18.26 -22.33 6.21
N ILE A 600 17.91 -21.18 5.64
CA ILE A 600 18.11 -19.86 6.22
C ILE A 600 16.78 -19.39 6.79
N ASN A 601 16.77 -19.00 8.05
CA ASN A 601 15.56 -18.42 8.66
C ASN A 601 15.39 -16.96 8.24
N PRO A 602 14.35 -16.63 7.45
CA PRO A 602 14.17 -15.26 6.92
C PRO A 602 13.90 -14.22 8.01
N GLN A 603 13.46 -14.64 9.20
CA GLN A 603 13.12 -13.72 10.30
C GLN A 603 14.30 -13.42 11.23
N THR A 604 15.32 -14.31 11.27
CA THR A 604 16.42 -14.21 12.24
C THR A 604 17.81 -14.14 11.61
N ASP A 605 17.99 -14.73 10.43
CA ASP A 605 19.32 -14.87 9.81
C ASP A 605 19.64 -13.73 8.83
N VAL A 606 18.63 -13.00 8.38
CA VAL A 606 18.75 -11.83 7.48
C VAL A 606 17.89 -10.68 7.98
N ASN A 607 18.07 -9.48 7.42
CA ASN A 607 17.21 -8.35 7.64
C ASN A 607 16.43 -8.03 6.35
N LEU A 608 15.15 -8.40 6.30
CA LEU A 608 14.29 -8.07 5.17
C LEU A 608 13.79 -6.64 5.32
N MET A 609 14.00 -5.82 4.29
CA MET A 609 13.62 -4.41 4.31
C MET A 609 13.08 -3.96 2.96
N GLN A 610 12.25 -2.95 2.97
CA GLN A 610 11.71 -2.38 1.75
C GLN A 610 12.67 -1.32 1.19
N VAL A 611 13.11 -1.54 -0.05
CA VAL A 611 13.77 -0.55 -0.90
C VAL A 611 13.08 -0.66 -2.25
N SER A 612 12.58 0.45 -2.80
CA SER A 612 11.86 0.42 -4.08
C SER A 612 12.71 -0.21 -5.19
N THR A 613 12.06 -0.86 -6.14
CA THR A 613 12.72 -1.57 -7.24
C THR A 613 13.79 -0.71 -7.92
N ASP A 614 13.47 0.55 -8.23
CA ASP A 614 14.38 1.49 -8.91
C ASP A 614 15.59 1.88 -8.06
N ALA A 615 15.45 1.87 -6.73
CA ALA A 615 16.54 2.23 -5.81
C ALA A 615 17.42 1.03 -5.43
N CYS A 616 17.02 -0.20 -5.70
CA CYS A 616 17.73 -1.40 -5.24
C CYS A 616 19.20 -1.43 -5.70
N VAL A 617 19.47 -1.12 -6.97
CA VAL A 617 20.84 -1.15 -7.50
C VAL A 617 21.72 -0.13 -6.78
N ALA A 618 21.24 1.10 -6.65
CA ALA A 618 21.99 2.15 -5.95
C ALA A 618 22.20 1.82 -4.47
N SER A 619 21.19 1.25 -3.79
CA SER A 619 21.30 0.82 -2.39
C SER A 619 22.28 -0.36 -2.21
N MET A 620 22.37 -1.27 -3.19
CA MET A 620 23.41 -2.31 -3.21
C MET A 620 24.82 -1.69 -3.41
N GLU A 621 24.95 -0.72 -4.33
CA GLU A 621 26.23 -0.01 -4.59
C GLU A 621 26.68 0.78 -3.36
N ASN A 622 25.76 1.34 -2.59
CA ASN A 622 26.03 2.05 -1.33
C ASN A 622 26.25 1.11 -0.13
N GLY A 623 25.97 -0.18 -0.26
CA GLY A 623 26.11 -1.18 0.81
C GLY A 623 24.99 -1.12 1.86
N GLU A 624 23.85 -0.52 1.54
CA GLU A 624 22.66 -0.45 2.39
C GLU A 624 21.91 -1.79 2.40
N ILE A 625 21.86 -2.45 1.24
CA ILE A 625 21.38 -3.82 1.05
C ILE A 625 22.42 -4.64 0.31
N SER A 626 22.37 -5.97 0.47
CA SER A 626 23.26 -6.90 -0.21
C SER A 626 22.61 -7.61 -1.39
N ALA A 627 21.29 -7.72 -1.38
CA ALA A 627 20.49 -8.40 -2.39
C ALA A 627 19.09 -7.77 -2.51
N ALA A 628 18.39 -8.07 -3.60
CA ALA A 628 17.00 -7.70 -3.80
C ALA A 628 16.24 -8.80 -4.55
N LEU A 629 14.98 -9.05 -4.18
CA LEU A 629 14.07 -9.86 -4.98
C LEU A 629 13.44 -8.97 -6.04
N LEU A 630 13.73 -9.26 -7.30
CA LEU A 630 13.28 -8.46 -8.45
C LEU A 630 12.53 -9.36 -9.46
N SER A 631 11.64 -8.74 -10.26
CA SER A 631 11.13 -9.43 -11.44
C SER A 631 12.25 -9.64 -12.44
N ASP A 632 12.21 -10.79 -13.09
CA ASP A 632 13.21 -11.14 -14.08
C ASP A 632 13.17 -10.19 -15.30
N THR A 633 11.99 -9.64 -15.61
CA THR A 633 11.80 -8.60 -16.61
C THR A 633 12.59 -7.33 -16.28
N PHE A 634 12.49 -6.82 -15.05
CA PHE A 634 13.24 -5.66 -14.61
C PHE A 634 14.76 -5.91 -14.59
N ALA A 635 15.16 -7.07 -14.07
CA ALA A 635 16.57 -7.40 -13.88
C ALA A 635 17.31 -7.72 -15.21
N TYR A 636 16.58 -8.04 -16.27
CA TYR A 636 17.17 -8.51 -17.54
C TYR A 636 18.24 -7.57 -18.09
N SER A 637 17.91 -6.30 -18.31
CA SER A 637 18.86 -5.32 -18.86
C SER A 637 20.06 -5.11 -17.92
N LEU A 638 19.84 -5.09 -16.61
CA LEU A 638 20.89 -4.90 -15.62
C LEU A 638 21.88 -6.08 -15.58
N VAL A 639 21.39 -7.29 -15.84
CA VAL A 639 22.27 -8.46 -15.98
C VAL A 639 23.02 -8.43 -17.31
N GLN A 640 22.37 -8.03 -18.40
CA GLN A 640 23.04 -7.84 -19.70
C GLN A 640 24.15 -6.80 -19.62
N GLU A 641 23.94 -5.73 -18.86
CA GLU A 641 24.93 -4.69 -18.58
C GLU A 641 26.04 -5.14 -17.61
N GLY A 642 25.93 -6.35 -17.03
CA GLY A 642 26.87 -6.86 -16.05
C GLY A 642 26.82 -6.15 -14.70
N LYS A 643 25.70 -5.49 -14.35
CA LYS A 643 25.47 -4.86 -13.05
C LYS A 643 24.96 -5.82 -11.99
N LEU A 644 24.06 -6.72 -12.37
CA LEU A 644 23.45 -7.71 -11.48
C LEU A 644 23.81 -9.14 -11.91
N LYS A 645 23.76 -10.05 -10.94
CA LYS A 645 23.76 -11.50 -11.15
C LYS A 645 22.67 -12.13 -10.28
N CYS A 646 21.98 -13.14 -10.82
CA CYS A 646 21.03 -13.96 -10.10
C CYS A 646 21.76 -15.00 -9.23
N ILE A 647 21.35 -15.15 -7.98
CA ILE A 647 21.90 -16.17 -7.08
C ILE A 647 20.87 -17.24 -6.67
N ARG A 648 19.57 -16.93 -6.80
CA ARG A 648 18.47 -17.86 -6.46
C ARG A 648 17.22 -17.48 -7.27
N SER A 649 16.47 -18.45 -7.74
CA SER A 649 15.33 -18.23 -8.64
C SER A 649 14.16 -19.18 -8.35
N LEU A 650 12.94 -18.74 -8.63
CA LEU A 650 11.77 -19.61 -8.72
C LEU A 650 11.83 -20.58 -9.93
N LEU A 651 12.82 -20.44 -10.80
CA LEU A 651 13.09 -21.36 -11.90
C LEU A 651 14.15 -22.43 -11.54
N ASP A 652 14.66 -22.43 -10.32
CA ASP A 652 15.56 -23.47 -9.83
C ASP A 652 14.84 -24.81 -9.74
N GLU A 653 15.61 -25.91 -9.83
CA GLU A 653 15.07 -27.28 -9.94
C GLU A 653 14.10 -27.65 -8.80
N ASP A 654 14.35 -27.15 -7.60
CA ASP A 654 13.53 -27.39 -6.41
C ASP A 654 12.24 -26.54 -6.34
N PHE A 655 12.10 -25.52 -7.20
CA PHE A 655 10.89 -24.71 -7.39
C PHE A 655 10.21 -24.95 -8.74
N ALA A 656 10.81 -25.69 -9.66
CA ALA A 656 10.27 -25.94 -10.99
C ALA A 656 8.92 -26.69 -10.98
N ASP A 657 8.57 -27.31 -9.87
CA ASP A 657 7.30 -27.99 -9.65
C ASP A 657 6.27 -27.16 -8.85
N GLU A 658 6.52 -25.86 -8.67
CA GLU A 658 5.61 -24.96 -7.94
C GLU A 658 5.10 -23.84 -8.85
N PRO A 659 3.77 -23.64 -8.94
CA PRO A 659 3.23 -22.49 -9.68
C PRO A 659 3.59 -21.18 -8.96
N CYS A 660 4.01 -20.18 -9.72
CA CYS A 660 4.20 -18.82 -9.22
C CYS A 660 2.89 -18.05 -9.25
N CYS A 661 2.17 -18.16 -10.38
CA CYS A 661 0.91 -17.47 -10.61
C CYS A 661 -0.24 -18.45 -10.85
N VAL A 662 -1.43 -18.01 -10.50
CA VAL A 662 -2.69 -18.75 -10.65
C VAL A 662 -3.76 -17.87 -11.28
N ILE A 663 -4.77 -18.52 -11.87
CA ILE A 663 -6.03 -17.89 -12.21
C ILE A 663 -6.86 -17.88 -10.93
N ALA A 664 -7.32 -16.71 -10.51
CA ALA A 664 -8.17 -16.50 -9.35
C ALA A 664 -9.47 -15.82 -9.77
N MET A 665 -10.55 -16.14 -9.05
CA MET A 665 -11.87 -15.55 -9.25
C MET A 665 -12.50 -15.16 -7.92
N ASN A 666 -13.46 -14.22 -7.95
CA ASN A 666 -14.28 -13.94 -6.79
C ASN A 666 -15.04 -15.22 -6.39
N ALA A 667 -14.92 -15.65 -5.12
CA ALA A 667 -15.43 -16.94 -4.66
C ALA A 667 -16.96 -17.01 -4.66
N THR A 668 -17.63 -15.91 -4.31
CA THR A 668 -19.09 -15.81 -4.40
C THR A 668 -19.56 -15.90 -5.85
N PHE A 669 -18.89 -15.22 -6.78
CA PHE A 669 -19.19 -15.31 -8.21
C PHE A 669 -19.08 -16.74 -8.74
N VAL A 670 -18.00 -17.46 -8.41
CA VAL A 670 -17.80 -18.87 -8.81
C VAL A 670 -18.94 -19.76 -8.31
N LYS A 671 -19.34 -19.57 -7.06
CA LYS A 671 -20.41 -20.33 -6.43
C LYS A 671 -21.78 -20.09 -7.08
N GLU A 672 -22.06 -18.84 -7.47
CA GLU A 672 -23.36 -18.46 -8.06
C GLU A 672 -23.41 -18.68 -9.56
N ASN A 673 -22.27 -18.74 -10.25
CA ASN A 673 -22.15 -18.84 -11.70
C ASN A 673 -21.15 -19.94 -12.12
N PRO A 674 -21.36 -21.22 -11.72
CA PRO A 674 -20.38 -22.29 -11.92
C PRO A 674 -20.09 -22.59 -13.40
N THR A 675 -21.10 -22.53 -14.28
CA THR A 675 -20.89 -22.80 -15.71
C THR A 675 -20.23 -21.64 -16.41
N ILE A 676 -20.60 -20.40 -16.08
CA ILE A 676 -19.93 -19.18 -16.58
C ILE A 676 -18.46 -19.14 -16.11
N SER A 677 -18.21 -19.44 -14.83
CA SER A 677 -16.86 -19.50 -14.28
C SER A 677 -15.98 -20.53 -14.98
N LYS A 678 -16.52 -21.72 -15.26
CA LYS A 678 -15.84 -22.74 -16.08
C LYS A 678 -15.45 -22.18 -17.44
N LYS A 679 -16.39 -21.51 -18.15
CA LYS A 679 -16.13 -20.91 -19.46
C LYS A 679 -15.07 -19.79 -19.39
N VAL A 680 -15.11 -18.94 -18.37
CA VAL A 680 -14.09 -17.90 -18.14
C VAL A 680 -12.72 -18.53 -17.97
N VAL A 681 -12.56 -19.54 -17.14
CA VAL A 681 -11.28 -20.23 -16.92
C VAL A 681 -10.81 -20.92 -18.21
N GLN A 682 -11.72 -21.56 -18.98
CA GLN A 682 -11.39 -22.12 -20.29
C GLN A 682 -10.83 -21.06 -21.25
N CYS A 683 -11.40 -19.84 -21.29
CA CYS A 683 -10.91 -18.75 -22.12
C CYS A 683 -9.49 -18.32 -21.72
N VAL A 684 -9.25 -18.14 -20.43
CA VAL A 684 -7.91 -17.73 -19.91
C VAL A 684 -6.89 -18.84 -20.15
N GLN A 685 -7.22 -20.10 -19.88
CA GLN A 685 -6.32 -21.24 -20.15
C GLN A 685 -6.04 -21.41 -21.65
N LYS A 686 -7.01 -21.13 -22.51
CA LYS A 686 -6.82 -21.14 -23.95
C LYS A 686 -5.87 -20.03 -24.40
N ALA A 687 -5.94 -18.85 -23.79
CA ALA A 687 -4.98 -17.78 -24.02
C ALA A 687 -3.57 -18.18 -23.54
N HIS A 688 -3.45 -18.77 -22.37
CA HIS A 688 -2.16 -19.30 -21.88
C HIS A 688 -1.58 -20.36 -22.82
N GLN A 689 -2.41 -21.28 -23.32
CA GLN A 689 -1.99 -22.25 -24.33
C GLN A 689 -1.47 -21.55 -25.59
N TRP A 690 -2.18 -20.54 -26.09
CA TRP A 690 -1.76 -19.77 -27.27
C TRP A 690 -0.47 -18.99 -27.01
N MET A 691 -0.32 -18.34 -25.85
CA MET A 691 0.91 -17.63 -25.47
C MET A 691 2.12 -18.57 -25.43
N ARG A 692 1.96 -19.78 -24.90
CA ARG A 692 2.99 -20.82 -24.86
C ARG A 692 3.39 -21.28 -26.27
N GLU A 693 2.41 -21.46 -27.16
CA GLU A 693 2.61 -21.95 -28.52
C GLU A 693 3.13 -20.86 -29.49
N ASN A 694 2.90 -19.59 -29.17
CA ASN A 694 3.22 -18.42 -30.00
C ASN A 694 3.90 -17.30 -29.22
N PRO A 695 5.03 -17.54 -28.55
CA PRO A 695 5.63 -16.59 -27.58
C PRO A 695 6.08 -15.26 -28.20
N GLU A 696 6.55 -15.27 -29.48
CA GLU A 696 6.94 -14.05 -30.20
C GLU A 696 5.70 -13.21 -30.56
N GLU A 697 4.63 -13.85 -31.05
CA GLU A 697 3.39 -13.15 -31.40
C GLU A 697 2.68 -12.63 -30.13
N ALA A 698 2.67 -13.40 -29.05
CA ALA A 698 2.14 -12.98 -27.76
C ALA A 698 2.90 -11.76 -27.20
N SER A 699 4.24 -11.78 -27.26
CA SER A 699 5.07 -10.65 -26.84
C SER A 699 4.83 -9.40 -27.67
N GLN A 700 4.66 -9.55 -28.99
CA GLN A 700 4.35 -8.42 -29.87
C GLN A 700 2.97 -7.81 -29.54
N VAL A 701 1.95 -8.64 -29.30
CA VAL A 701 0.61 -8.18 -28.89
C VAL A 701 0.69 -7.39 -27.59
N LEU A 702 1.40 -7.90 -26.57
CA LEU A 702 1.53 -7.22 -25.29
C LEU A 702 2.28 -5.88 -25.38
N ILE A 703 3.26 -5.77 -26.29
CA ILE A 703 3.96 -4.51 -26.55
C ILE A 703 3.06 -3.53 -27.30
N ASP A 704 2.35 -4.00 -28.34
CA ASP A 704 1.48 -3.15 -29.17
C ASP A 704 0.28 -2.60 -28.36
N GLU A 705 -0.21 -3.35 -27.37
CA GLU A 705 -1.28 -2.95 -26.45
C GLU A 705 -0.76 -2.19 -25.22
N GLY A 706 0.55 -1.88 -25.17
CA GLY A 706 1.15 -1.12 -24.06
C GLY A 706 1.19 -1.85 -22.73
N MET A 707 1.09 -3.18 -22.73
CA MET A 707 1.10 -4.01 -21.53
C MET A 707 2.50 -4.46 -21.12
N ASN A 708 3.44 -4.48 -22.06
CA ASN A 708 4.84 -4.80 -21.78
C ASN A 708 5.73 -3.67 -22.31
N SER A 709 6.75 -3.35 -21.52
CA SER A 709 7.87 -2.49 -21.92
C SER A 709 9.04 -3.34 -22.43
N GLY A 710 10.02 -2.68 -23.06
CA GLY A 710 11.23 -3.33 -23.56
C GLY A 710 11.10 -3.85 -25.01
N ASP A 711 12.13 -4.53 -25.49
CA ASP A 711 12.16 -5.02 -26.85
C ASP A 711 11.51 -6.41 -27.01
N LEU A 712 11.15 -6.73 -28.25
CA LEU A 712 10.46 -7.98 -28.59
C LEU A 712 11.32 -9.22 -28.26
N GLU A 713 12.63 -9.15 -28.46
CA GLU A 713 13.53 -10.28 -28.22
C GLU A 713 13.55 -10.64 -26.74
N MET A 714 13.70 -9.64 -25.85
CA MET A 714 13.63 -9.81 -24.40
C MET A 714 12.30 -10.41 -23.97
N ASN A 715 11.19 -9.80 -24.38
CA ASN A 715 9.85 -10.26 -23.99
C ASN A 715 9.57 -11.69 -24.49
N THR A 716 10.02 -12.04 -25.70
CA THR A 716 9.89 -13.40 -26.24
C THR A 716 10.68 -14.42 -25.43
N MET A 717 11.91 -14.07 -25.03
CA MET A 717 12.74 -14.95 -24.22
C MET A 717 12.13 -15.20 -22.84
N LEU A 718 11.64 -14.13 -22.20
CA LEU A 718 11.00 -14.24 -20.89
C LEU A 718 9.69 -15.05 -20.98
N ASN A 719 8.84 -14.81 -21.97
CA ASN A 719 7.63 -15.59 -22.17
C ASN A 719 7.91 -17.08 -22.41
N ASN A 720 8.97 -17.41 -23.12
CA ASN A 720 9.41 -18.79 -23.31
C ASN A 720 9.86 -19.47 -22.00
N SER A 721 10.38 -18.73 -21.04
CA SER A 721 10.80 -19.27 -19.74
C SER A 721 9.62 -19.61 -18.83
N LEU A 722 8.48 -18.92 -19.03
CA LEU A 722 7.26 -19.11 -18.27
C LEU A 722 6.44 -20.25 -18.89
N GLN A 723 6.09 -21.24 -18.11
CA GLN A 723 5.31 -22.38 -18.56
C GLN A 723 3.83 -22.08 -18.38
N PHE A 724 3.25 -21.33 -19.34
CA PHE A 724 1.85 -20.91 -19.27
C PHE A 724 0.88 -22.08 -19.43
N GLY A 725 -0.25 -22.02 -18.70
CA GLY A 725 -1.36 -22.95 -18.81
C GLY A 725 -1.16 -24.26 -18.05
N LEU A 726 -0.92 -24.17 -16.75
CA LEU A 726 -0.75 -25.33 -15.87
C LEU A 726 -2.08 -26.01 -15.60
N ASP A 727 -2.11 -27.36 -15.66
CA ASP A 727 -3.31 -28.14 -15.38
C ASP A 727 -3.74 -28.11 -13.90
N GLU A 728 -5.04 -28.38 -13.66
CA GLU A 728 -5.63 -28.33 -12.31
C GLU A 728 -5.00 -29.35 -11.34
N ASN A 729 -4.68 -30.56 -11.78
CA ASN A 729 -4.10 -31.62 -10.91
C ASN A 729 -2.70 -31.24 -10.45
N PHE A 730 -1.85 -30.77 -11.38
CA PHE A 730 -0.52 -30.25 -11.05
C PHE A 730 -0.64 -29.07 -10.09
N THR A 731 -1.49 -28.09 -10.42
CA THR A 731 -1.67 -26.87 -9.59
C THR A 731 -2.18 -27.20 -8.20
N SER A 732 -3.19 -28.05 -8.05
CA SER A 732 -3.72 -28.45 -6.76
C SER A 732 -2.69 -29.16 -5.88
N THR A 733 -1.90 -30.07 -6.47
CA THR A 733 -0.86 -30.81 -5.75
C THR A 733 0.25 -29.89 -5.28
N SER A 734 0.70 -29.00 -6.15
CA SER A 734 1.79 -28.06 -5.88
C SER A 734 1.37 -26.95 -4.93
N LEU A 735 0.15 -26.42 -5.08
CA LEU A 735 -0.40 -25.43 -4.15
C LEU A 735 -0.45 -25.96 -2.71
N ARG A 736 -0.82 -27.24 -2.52
CA ARG A 736 -0.78 -27.86 -1.21
C ARG A 736 0.63 -27.81 -0.59
N THR A 737 1.65 -28.07 -1.37
CA THR A 737 3.06 -27.95 -0.91
C THR A 737 3.42 -26.52 -0.53
N VAL A 738 2.95 -25.52 -1.32
CA VAL A 738 3.13 -24.10 -1.01
C VAL A 738 2.43 -23.74 0.30
N VAL A 739 1.18 -24.19 0.50
CA VAL A 739 0.43 -23.97 1.75
C VAL A 739 1.16 -24.55 2.96
N GLU A 740 1.69 -25.78 2.85
CA GLU A 740 2.49 -26.41 3.93
C GLU A 740 3.73 -25.55 4.28
N LYS A 741 4.41 -24.99 3.27
CA LYS A 741 5.56 -24.09 3.47
C LYS A 741 5.13 -22.80 4.16
N TYR A 742 4.02 -22.18 3.74
CA TYR A 742 3.50 -20.93 4.32
C TYR A 742 3.09 -21.08 5.78
N ILE A 743 2.40 -22.16 6.13
CA ILE A 743 2.06 -22.49 7.53
C ILE A 743 3.35 -22.68 8.35
N ARG A 744 4.31 -23.46 7.85
CA ARG A 744 5.57 -23.72 8.54
C ARG A 744 6.41 -22.46 8.76
N LEU A 745 6.38 -21.52 7.83
CA LEU A 745 7.07 -20.23 7.92
C LEU A 745 6.30 -19.18 8.76
N GLY A 746 5.08 -19.49 9.19
CA GLY A 746 4.24 -18.54 9.91
C GLY A 746 3.68 -17.40 9.03
N LEU A 747 3.67 -17.58 7.70
CA LEU A 747 3.04 -16.65 6.76
C LEU A 747 1.51 -16.81 6.75
N ILE A 748 1.01 -18.03 6.98
CA ILE A 748 -0.40 -18.31 7.29
C ILE A 748 -0.49 -18.58 8.79
N THR A 749 -1.27 -17.80 9.51
CA THR A 749 -1.48 -17.89 10.96
C THR A 749 -2.91 -18.25 11.35
N ALA A 750 -3.86 -18.13 10.43
CA ALA A 750 -5.28 -18.39 10.68
C ALA A 750 -5.56 -19.86 11.08
N THR A 751 -4.78 -20.81 10.58
CA THR A 751 -4.89 -22.24 10.90
C THR A 751 -3.59 -22.97 10.54
N ASP A 752 -3.34 -24.12 11.21
CA ASP A 752 -2.28 -25.07 10.88
C ASP A 752 -2.80 -26.29 10.07
N ASP A 753 -4.08 -26.29 9.72
CA ASP A 753 -4.72 -27.38 8.96
C ASP A 753 -4.67 -27.10 7.46
N VAL A 754 -3.75 -27.75 6.77
CA VAL A 754 -3.56 -27.65 5.30
C VAL A 754 -4.83 -27.98 4.52
N ASP A 755 -5.60 -28.97 4.97
CA ASP A 755 -6.84 -29.38 4.28
C ASP A 755 -7.90 -28.26 4.39
N ALA A 756 -8.00 -27.61 5.55
CA ALA A 756 -8.90 -26.48 5.75
C ALA A 756 -8.50 -25.27 4.89
N VAL A 757 -7.20 -24.99 4.75
CA VAL A 757 -6.71 -23.94 3.85
C VAL A 757 -7.06 -24.27 2.41
N MET A 758 -6.75 -25.48 1.95
CA MET A 758 -7.02 -25.90 0.56
C MET A 758 -8.51 -25.87 0.23
N GLU A 759 -9.39 -26.30 1.15
CA GLU A 759 -10.86 -26.23 0.97
C GLU A 759 -11.33 -24.79 0.78
N LYS A 760 -10.65 -23.83 1.40
CA LYS A 760 -10.99 -22.41 1.33
C LYS A 760 -10.45 -21.72 0.07
N VAL A 761 -9.20 -22.00 -0.30
CA VAL A 761 -8.48 -21.25 -1.34
C VAL A 761 -8.51 -21.87 -2.72
N TRP A 762 -8.93 -23.15 -2.87
CA TRP A 762 -8.90 -23.87 -4.14
C TRP A 762 -10.27 -24.41 -4.53
N THR A 763 -10.76 -23.96 -5.67
CA THR A 763 -12.05 -24.40 -6.24
C THR A 763 -11.82 -24.75 -7.71
N PRO A 764 -11.47 -26.02 -8.05
CA PRO A 764 -11.31 -26.43 -9.44
C PRO A 764 -12.64 -26.32 -10.19
N VAL A 765 -12.61 -25.83 -11.41
CA VAL A 765 -13.83 -25.60 -12.21
C VAL A 765 -13.80 -26.31 -13.56
N LEU A 766 -12.65 -26.84 -13.99
CA LEU A 766 -12.51 -27.53 -15.29
C LEU A 766 -12.77 -29.02 -15.16
N ASP A 767 -12.32 -29.66 -14.09
CA ASP A 767 -12.53 -31.08 -13.84
C ASP A 767 -13.92 -31.36 -13.20
N GLU A 768 -14.66 -32.32 -13.76
CA GLU A 768 -15.79 -32.97 -13.13
C GLU A 768 -15.41 -34.39 -12.64
#